data_87f9d055cc5e7ade97431d13c56ef78a
#
_entry.id   87f9d055cc5e7ade97431d13c56ef78a
#
_cell.length_a   1.000
_cell.length_b   1.000
_cell.length_c   1.000
_cell.angle_alpha   90.00
_cell.angle_beta   90.00
_cell.angle_gamma   90.00
#
_symmetry.space_group_name_H-M   'P 1'
#
loop_
_entity.id
_entity.type
_entity.pdbx_description
1 polymer ?
#
loop_
_entity_poly.entity_id
_entity_poly.type
_entity_poly.pdbx_seq_one_letter_code
_entity_poly.pdbx_strand_id
1 'polypeptide(L)'
;MKEISIDDIFSEDGVLSAEVDGFEPREQQLKLARFMDDFFAEGGSALAEAGTGTGKTLAYLIPLAKYCIENGERAAVSTETKSLQLQLIDKEIPLIKKIFRDKFGAELKVSLCLGSSNYLCKRRYAEMINSGLVPLTASEKDLQTIESFAKKNRVTTMFDADVSKDLWSSVCRKSEFCFAAKCSRFSSCAFTLAREEWKEAHILIMNHYLYFSNIALGKNYLPKFEVSVLDEAHSAEQIASEQLGFGFSVNTLSSAVYFMHSKERKQVLGVIGDSAKRKNLEESFNELDVENRKFFMSLAQKDMFAGRRTFSLKENLDCGDDLIEAMTRVLKAYEECKDSANTEAQEYMILSSAKNAVFEAKQSLMMLCVRFENDWGYWAELDDRKEISLYGIPLDVSSYMRSEIYEASHATAFVSATLSVNGDFSFIKHSLGAQDSSEIALGSPFDYSSNMGIFIPESFPQSGSREIAENTAKIIHEIAELTDGNTMALFTSYDSLNMVCEELEEITDRKVYSQADLDAFRAAKYYIENPGSILLGTHSFWQGIDLKGDLLKSLVITKLPFLPPERPDVEAKSKYIEKCGGNSFSGYQLPAAVIKFKQGIGRLIRSSGDCGILALLDTRIVTKSYGRVFLSSLPHKKIKTKLSLFENFAERSFRKSDNMEEV
;
A
#
# COMPACT_ATOMS: atom_id res chain seq x y z
N MET A 1 14.65 -26.77 24.68
CA MET A 1 14.97 -26.03 23.44
C MET A 1 16.43 -25.62 23.50
N LYS A 2 17.20 -25.69 22.42
CA LYS A 2 18.55 -25.12 22.40
C LYS A 2 18.38 -23.59 22.43
N GLU A 3 19.33 -22.92 23.12
CA GLU A 3 19.38 -21.45 23.12
C GLU A 3 19.54 -20.92 21.69
N ILE A 4 18.77 -19.89 21.33
CA ILE A 4 18.78 -19.30 20.00
C ILE A 4 19.70 -18.08 20.05
N SER A 5 20.93 -18.22 19.54
CA SER A 5 21.89 -17.13 19.41
C SER A 5 21.76 -16.45 18.04
N ILE A 6 21.60 -15.14 18.03
CA ILE A 6 21.57 -14.34 16.78
C ILE A 6 22.92 -14.41 16.08
N ASP A 7 24.00 -14.38 16.83
CA ASP A 7 25.37 -14.46 16.30
C ASP A 7 25.62 -15.78 15.57
N ASP A 8 25.19 -16.92 16.17
CA ASP A 8 25.33 -18.22 15.54
C ASP A 8 24.52 -18.38 14.25
N ILE A 9 23.46 -17.59 14.08
CA ILE A 9 22.63 -17.62 12.87
C ILE A 9 23.24 -16.79 11.75
N PHE A 10 23.75 -15.58 12.05
CA PHE A 10 24.18 -14.61 11.04
C PHE A 10 25.70 -14.55 10.80
N SER A 11 26.51 -15.30 11.56
CA SER A 11 27.97 -15.34 11.39
C SER A 11 28.38 -15.99 10.05
N GLU A 12 29.67 -15.86 9.71
CA GLU A 12 30.25 -16.38 8.48
C GLU A 12 30.13 -17.91 8.39
N ASP A 13 30.33 -18.62 9.50
CA ASP A 13 30.14 -20.07 9.65
C ASP A 13 28.75 -20.41 10.25
N GLY A 14 27.80 -19.45 10.19
CA GLY A 14 26.51 -19.56 10.85
C GLY A 14 25.48 -20.39 10.11
N VAL A 15 24.29 -20.48 10.72
CA VAL A 15 23.18 -21.28 10.18
C VAL A 15 22.73 -20.80 8.80
N LEU A 16 22.70 -19.47 8.56
CA LEU A 16 22.29 -18.93 7.25
C LEU A 16 23.29 -19.28 6.16
N SER A 17 24.59 -19.24 6.45
CA SER A 17 25.64 -19.64 5.51
C SER A 17 25.54 -21.12 5.11
N ALA A 18 25.07 -21.97 6.02
CA ALA A 18 24.87 -23.40 5.76
C ALA A 18 23.55 -23.73 5.03
N GLU A 19 22.52 -22.88 5.15
CA GLU A 19 21.16 -23.18 4.66
C GLU A 19 20.78 -22.40 3.39
N VAL A 20 21.54 -21.36 3.03
CA VAL A 20 21.27 -20.50 1.87
C VAL A 20 22.46 -20.51 0.93
N ASP A 21 22.28 -21.09 -0.25
CA ASP A 21 23.31 -21.11 -1.28
C ASP A 21 23.72 -19.67 -1.68
N GLY A 22 25.03 -19.39 -1.65
CA GLY A 22 25.56 -18.07 -1.97
C GLY A 22 25.26 -16.99 -0.96
N PHE A 23 24.96 -17.36 0.29
CA PHE A 23 24.79 -16.39 1.37
C PHE A 23 26.10 -15.64 1.62
N GLU A 24 26.02 -14.31 1.55
CA GLU A 24 27.13 -13.42 1.91
C GLU A 24 26.82 -12.79 3.27
N PRO A 25 27.59 -13.12 4.34
CA PRO A 25 27.44 -12.47 5.63
C PRO A 25 27.69 -10.96 5.50
N ARG A 26 26.80 -10.16 6.10
CA ARG A 26 26.87 -8.70 6.04
C ARG A 26 26.84 -8.14 7.45
N GLU A 27 27.85 -7.34 7.77
CA GLU A 27 27.97 -6.72 9.10
C GLU A 27 26.73 -5.88 9.46
N GLN A 28 26.16 -5.19 8.47
CA GLN A 28 24.95 -4.40 8.65
C GLN A 28 23.74 -5.27 9.02
N GLN A 29 23.62 -6.47 8.41
CA GLN A 29 22.54 -7.40 8.69
C GLN A 29 22.63 -7.93 10.12
N LEU A 30 23.82 -8.33 10.56
CA LEU A 30 24.06 -8.79 11.92
C LEU A 30 23.81 -7.68 12.96
N LYS A 31 24.28 -6.44 12.69
CA LYS A 31 24.01 -5.29 13.56
C LYS A 31 22.52 -5.01 13.70
N LEU A 32 21.77 -5.08 12.60
CA LEU A 32 20.32 -4.91 12.64
C LEU A 32 19.67 -6.04 13.44
N ALA A 33 20.08 -7.29 13.21
CA ALA A 33 19.50 -8.44 13.90
C ALA A 33 19.73 -8.39 15.42
N ARG A 34 20.92 -7.99 15.87
CA ARG A 34 21.22 -7.76 17.29
C ARG A 34 20.37 -6.64 17.88
N PHE A 35 20.31 -5.49 17.19
CA PHE A 35 19.48 -4.37 17.61
C PHE A 35 18.02 -4.77 17.77
N MET A 36 17.48 -5.57 16.84
CA MET A 36 16.09 -6.04 16.91
C MET A 36 15.87 -7.07 18.02
N ASP A 37 16.85 -7.94 18.28
CA ASP A 37 16.79 -8.92 19.38
C ASP A 37 16.73 -8.23 20.75
N ASP A 38 17.64 -7.29 20.99
CA ASP A 38 17.67 -6.47 22.20
C ASP A 38 16.36 -5.66 22.35
N PHE A 39 15.93 -5.01 21.26
CA PHE A 39 14.73 -4.20 21.24
C PHE A 39 13.44 -4.99 21.57
N PHE A 40 13.26 -6.19 21.00
CA PHE A 40 12.09 -7.01 21.33
C PHE A 40 12.10 -7.49 22.79
N ALA A 41 13.25 -7.66 23.38
CA ALA A 41 13.37 -8.00 24.80
C ALA A 41 13.06 -6.80 25.70
N GLU A 42 13.55 -5.59 25.37
CA GLU A 42 13.36 -4.37 26.16
C GLU A 42 11.98 -3.73 25.98
N GLY A 43 11.43 -3.78 24.76
CA GLY A 43 10.14 -3.18 24.42
C GLY A 43 10.23 -1.70 24.00
N GLY A 44 9.05 -1.08 23.80
CA GLY A 44 8.91 0.32 23.40
C GLY A 44 8.73 0.52 21.89
N SER A 45 9.33 1.59 21.31
CA SER A 45 9.31 1.84 19.87
C SER A 45 10.71 1.99 19.30
N ALA A 46 10.93 1.53 18.05
CA ALA A 46 12.19 1.61 17.36
C ALA A 46 12.06 2.04 15.90
N LEU A 47 13.04 2.80 15.41
CA LEU A 47 13.20 3.21 14.02
C LEU A 47 14.49 2.59 13.47
N ALA A 48 14.36 1.73 12.45
CA ALA A 48 15.50 1.04 11.85
C ALA A 48 15.59 1.35 10.35
N GLU A 49 16.56 2.17 9.96
CA GLU A 49 16.90 2.38 8.56
C GLU A 49 18.07 1.45 8.17
N ALA A 50 17.85 0.59 7.20
CA ALA A 50 18.90 -0.25 6.65
C ALA A 50 18.82 -0.25 5.12
N GLY A 51 19.88 0.21 4.45
CA GLY A 51 19.93 0.40 3.01
C GLY A 51 19.56 -0.85 2.21
N THR A 52 19.30 -0.67 0.92
CA THR A 52 19.02 -1.80 0.02
C THR A 52 20.15 -2.83 0.06
N GLY A 53 19.80 -4.11 -0.05
CA GLY A 53 20.76 -5.21 -0.01
C GLY A 53 21.26 -5.62 1.36
N THR A 54 20.86 -4.95 2.43
CA THR A 54 21.25 -5.33 3.80
C THR A 54 20.68 -6.68 4.24
N GLY A 55 19.57 -7.15 3.64
CA GLY A 55 18.87 -8.36 4.10
C GLY A 55 17.98 -8.07 5.31
N LYS A 56 17.37 -6.86 5.36
CA LYS A 56 16.49 -6.40 6.43
C LYS A 56 15.48 -7.42 6.91
N THR A 57 14.84 -8.11 5.96
CA THR A 57 13.73 -9.01 6.24
C THR A 57 14.13 -10.14 7.19
N LEU A 58 15.22 -10.85 6.92
CA LEU A 58 15.73 -11.89 7.82
C LEU A 58 16.22 -11.28 9.14
N ALA A 59 16.84 -10.09 9.08
CA ALA A 59 17.41 -9.43 10.25
C ALA A 59 16.36 -9.01 11.30
N TYR A 60 15.09 -8.77 10.93
CA TYR A 60 14.03 -8.56 11.92
C TYR A 60 13.17 -9.79 12.16
N LEU A 61 12.94 -10.65 11.14
CA LEU A 61 12.06 -11.82 11.29
C LEU A 61 12.64 -12.91 12.20
N ILE A 62 13.94 -13.13 12.14
CA ILE A 62 14.59 -14.16 12.97
C ILE A 62 14.53 -13.79 14.46
N PRO A 63 14.95 -12.58 14.90
CA PRO A 63 14.76 -12.15 16.28
C PRO A 63 13.28 -12.12 16.70
N LEU A 64 12.37 -11.72 15.82
CA LEU A 64 10.94 -11.72 16.10
C LEU A 64 10.41 -13.15 16.32
N ALA A 65 10.82 -14.11 15.48
CA ALA A 65 10.43 -15.50 15.63
C ALA A 65 11.00 -16.11 16.93
N LYS A 66 12.27 -15.77 17.28
CA LYS A 66 12.86 -16.13 18.56
C LYS A 66 12.02 -15.61 19.72
N TYR A 67 11.72 -14.31 19.72
CA TYR A 67 10.90 -13.68 20.75
C TYR A 67 9.55 -14.39 20.93
N CYS A 68 8.83 -14.64 19.84
CA CYS A 68 7.53 -15.33 19.88
C CYS A 68 7.62 -16.73 20.47
N ILE A 69 8.66 -17.49 20.11
CA ILE A 69 8.84 -18.87 20.60
C ILE A 69 9.24 -18.91 22.07
N GLU A 70 10.14 -18.01 22.50
CA GLU A 70 10.67 -17.99 23.87
C GLU A 70 9.63 -17.47 24.88
N ASN A 71 8.82 -16.47 24.49
CA ASN A 71 7.84 -15.84 25.37
C ASN A 71 6.42 -16.39 25.21
N GLY A 72 6.14 -17.18 24.18
CA GLY A 72 4.78 -17.66 23.88
C GLY A 72 3.83 -16.55 23.41
N GLU A 73 4.39 -15.42 22.97
CA GLU A 73 3.65 -14.24 22.56
C GLU A 73 3.44 -14.22 21.04
N ARG A 74 2.44 -13.44 20.61
CA ARG A 74 2.15 -13.29 19.18
C ARG A 74 2.67 -11.95 18.67
N ALA A 75 3.19 -11.98 17.43
CA ALA A 75 3.64 -10.79 16.72
C ALA A 75 2.85 -10.57 15.44
N ALA A 76 2.85 -9.30 14.98
CA ALA A 76 2.36 -8.88 13.68
C ALA A 76 3.51 -8.33 12.83
N VAL A 77 3.56 -8.73 11.56
CA VAL A 77 4.42 -8.12 10.54
C VAL A 77 3.53 -7.48 9.49
N SER A 78 3.65 -6.17 9.38
CA SER A 78 2.91 -5.39 8.41
C SER A 78 3.84 -4.89 7.31
N THR A 79 3.43 -5.05 6.04
CA THR A 79 4.19 -4.58 4.87
C THR A 79 3.33 -3.61 4.06
N GLU A 80 3.93 -2.85 3.16
CA GLU A 80 3.20 -1.88 2.36
C GLU A 80 2.26 -2.54 1.34
N THR A 81 2.73 -3.58 0.63
CA THR A 81 2.02 -4.16 -0.52
C THR A 81 1.70 -5.64 -0.37
N LYS A 82 0.68 -6.10 -1.12
CA LYS A 82 0.34 -7.53 -1.21
C LYS A 82 1.47 -8.37 -1.82
N SER A 83 2.23 -7.82 -2.75
CA SER A 83 3.38 -8.52 -3.36
C SER A 83 4.49 -8.80 -2.33
N LEU A 84 4.78 -7.85 -1.44
CA LEU A 84 5.73 -8.05 -0.35
C LEU A 84 5.24 -9.10 0.66
N GLN A 85 3.93 -9.12 0.96
CA GLN A 85 3.35 -10.18 1.80
C GLN A 85 3.59 -11.58 1.21
N LEU A 86 3.33 -11.76 -0.10
CA LEU A 86 3.56 -13.02 -0.79
C LEU A 86 5.04 -13.39 -0.82
N GLN A 87 5.92 -12.44 -1.06
CA GLN A 87 7.37 -12.67 -0.99
C GLN A 87 7.78 -13.21 0.38
N LEU A 88 7.28 -12.61 1.48
CA LEU A 88 7.56 -13.12 2.82
C LEU A 88 7.10 -14.57 3.00
N ILE A 89 5.85 -14.87 2.62
CA ILE A 89 5.24 -16.20 2.79
C ILE A 89 5.92 -17.26 1.93
N ASP A 90 6.29 -16.93 0.70
CA ASP A 90 6.78 -17.92 -0.27
C ASP A 90 8.30 -18.15 -0.18
N LYS A 91 9.07 -17.15 0.30
CA LYS A 91 10.54 -17.22 0.32
C LYS A 91 11.11 -17.22 1.73
N GLU A 92 10.82 -16.18 2.53
CA GLU A 92 11.51 -15.97 3.80
C GLU A 92 11.00 -16.92 4.90
N ILE A 93 9.68 -17.05 5.03
CA ILE A 93 9.05 -17.86 6.07
C ILE A 93 9.39 -19.36 5.98
N PRO A 94 9.40 -20.01 4.80
CA PRO A 94 9.82 -21.41 4.68
C PRO A 94 11.24 -21.65 5.20
N LEU A 95 12.18 -20.74 4.89
CA LEU A 95 13.56 -20.79 5.37
C LEU A 95 13.61 -20.69 6.90
N ILE A 96 12.94 -19.69 7.48
CA ILE A 96 12.92 -19.48 8.92
C ILE A 96 12.30 -20.68 9.65
N LYS A 97 11.16 -21.18 9.17
CA LYS A 97 10.52 -22.39 9.71
C LYS A 97 11.47 -23.59 9.70
N LYS A 98 12.22 -23.78 8.60
CA LYS A 98 13.22 -24.83 8.47
C LYS A 98 14.32 -24.67 9.53
N ILE A 99 14.89 -23.47 9.65
CA ILE A 99 15.94 -23.16 10.63
C ILE A 99 15.45 -23.44 12.06
N PHE A 100 14.29 -22.94 12.44
CA PHE A 100 13.76 -23.11 13.80
C PHE A 100 13.47 -24.57 14.12
N ARG A 101 12.90 -25.33 13.20
CA ARG A 101 12.63 -26.76 13.38
C ARG A 101 13.91 -27.58 13.46
N ASP A 102 14.81 -27.40 12.49
CA ASP A 102 15.95 -28.32 12.30
C ASP A 102 17.12 -28.03 13.26
N LYS A 103 17.31 -26.74 13.63
CA LYS A 103 18.43 -26.35 14.51
C LYS A 103 18.01 -26.19 15.97
N PHE A 104 16.79 -25.71 16.24
CA PHE A 104 16.34 -25.38 17.59
C PHE A 104 15.23 -26.28 18.10
N GLY A 105 14.63 -27.14 17.25
CA GLY A 105 13.57 -28.06 17.63
C GLY A 105 12.26 -27.34 17.96
N ALA A 106 12.04 -26.15 17.35
CA ALA A 106 10.88 -25.31 17.59
C ALA A 106 9.98 -25.23 16.34
N GLU A 107 8.67 -25.39 16.53
CA GLU A 107 7.70 -25.24 15.46
C GLU A 107 7.19 -23.79 15.37
N LEU A 108 7.53 -23.08 14.31
CA LEU A 108 7.06 -21.73 14.04
C LEU A 108 5.79 -21.74 13.17
N LYS A 109 4.68 -21.25 13.71
CA LYS A 109 3.41 -21.08 12.97
C LYS A 109 3.28 -19.64 12.48
N VAL A 110 3.08 -19.46 11.20
CA VAL A 110 2.92 -18.14 10.56
C VAL A 110 1.71 -18.19 9.64
N SER A 111 0.87 -17.16 9.70
CA SER A 111 -0.34 -17.05 8.89
C SER A 111 -0.41 -15.73 8.14
N LEU A 112 -0.87 -15.80 6.88
CA LEU A 112 -1.20 -14.64 6.06
C LEU A 112 -2.60 -14.13 6.41
N CYS A 113 -2.69 -12.87 6.82
CA CYS A 113 -3.94 -12.20 7.11
C CYS A 113 -4.32 -11.24 5.98
N LEU A 114 -5.50 -11.41 5.43
CA LEU A 114 -6.01 -10.59 4.35
C LEU A 114 -7.35 -9.97 4.71
N GLY A 115 -7.68 -8.84 4.07
CA GLY A 115 -9.01 -8.27 4.14
C GLY A 115 -10.09 -9.21 3.59
N SER A 116 -11.31 -9.10 4.09
CA SER A 116 -12.39 -10.07 3.85
C SER A 116 -12.72 -10.32 2.37
N SER A 117 -12.59 -9.31 1.53
CA SER A 117 -12.83 -9.42 0.07
C SER A 117 -11.77 -10.24 -0.69
N ASN A 118 -10.69 -10.63 -0.02
CA ASN A 118 -9.67 -11.51 -0.62
C ASN A 118 -10.00 -13.01 -0.45
N TYR A 119 -11.10 -13.39 0.22
CA TYR A 119 -11.49 -14.79 0.45
C TYR A 119 -12.69 -15.18 -0.38
N LEU A 120 -12.68 -16.41 -0.92
CA LEU A 120 -13.79 -17.00 -1.65
C LEU A 120 -15.00 -17.19 -0.73
N CYS A 121 -16.18 -16.75 -1.16
CA CYS A 121 -17.44 -17.02 -0.50
C CYS A 121 -18.24 -18.09 -1.25
N LYS A 122 -18.28 -19.32 -0.74
CA LYS A 122 -19.00 -20.44 -1.35
C LYS A 122 -20.51 -20.18 -1.48
N ARG A 123 -21.09 -19.37 -0.60
CA ARG A 123 -22.51 -18.98 -0.69
C ARG A 123 -22.73 -18.08 -1.91
N ARG A 124 -21.96 -17.00 -2.06
CA ARG A 124 -22.08 -16.09 -3.19
C ARG A 124 -21.77 -16.75 -4.52
N TYR A 125 -20.79 -17.67 -4.55
CA TYR A 125 -20.57 -18.51 -5.72
C TYR A 125 -21.82 -19.32 -6.09
N ALA A 126 -22.47 -20.01 -5.13
CA ALA A 126 -23.69 -20.75 -5.38
C ALA A 126 -24.86 -19.85 -5.84
N GLU A 127 -25.00 -18.67 -5.26
CA GLU A 127 -25.99 -17.66 -5.66
C GLU A 127 -25.78 -17.19 -7.09
N MET A 128 -24.53 -16.87 -7.46
CA MET A 128 -24.17 -16.45 -8.82
C MET A 128 -24.56 -17.53 -9.85
N ILE A 129 -24.19 -18.80 -9.59
CA ILE A 129 -24.52 -19.93 -10.49
C ILE A 129 -26.04 -20.14 -10.58
N ASN A 130 -26.75 -20.16 -9.45
CA ASN A 130 -28.18 -20.38 -9.40
C ASN A 130 -29.01 -19.27 -10.06
N SER A 131 -28.51 -18.02 -10.00
CA SER A 131 -29.17 -16.88 -10.63
C SER A 131 -28.85 -16.73 -12.12
N GLY A 132 -27.83 -17.42 -12.62
CA GLY A 132 -27.31 -17.25 -13.98
C GLY A 132 -26.62 -15.91 -14.24
N LEU A 133 -26.35 -15.10 -13.18
CA LEU A 133 -25.72 -13.77 -13.29
C LEU A 133 -24.19 -13.91 -13.26
N VAL A 134 -23.64 -14.54 -14.29
CA VAL A 134 -22.19 -14.67 -14.46
C VAL A 134 -21.66 -13.45 -15.20
N PRO A 135 -20.55 -12.81 -14.75
CA PRO A 135 -19.95 -11.70 -15.46
C PRO A 135 -19.55 -12.07 -16.88
N LEU A 136 -19.81 -11.17 -17.85
CA LEU A 136 -19.50 -11.39 -19.27
C LEU A 136 -17.99 -11.51 -19.53
N THR A 137 -17.16 -10.98 -18.64
CA THR A 137 -15.69 -11.06 -18.69
C THR A 137 -15.13 -12.39 -18.20
N ALA A 138 -15.98 -13.26 -17.58
CA ALA A 138 -15.55 -14.54 -17.05
C ALA A 138 -15.42 -15.59 -18.17
N SER A 139 -14.25 -16.18 -18.31
CA SER A 139 -14.02 -17.31 -19.19
C SER A 139 -14.54 -18.63 -18.59
N GLU A 140 -14.74 -19.64 -19.44
CA GLU A 140 -15.08 -20.99 -18.96
C GLU A 140 -14.00 -21.57 -18.03
N LYS A 141 -12.73 -21.28 -18.32
CA LYS A 141 -11.59 -21.68 -17.48
C LYS A 141 -11.67 -21.03 -16.10
N ASP A 142 -12.03 -19.74 -16.03
CA ASP A 142 -12.19 -19.02 -14.76
C ASP A 142 -13.29 -19.67 -13.90
N LEU A 143 -14.42 -20.00 -14.51
CA LEU A 143 -15.54 -20.67 -13.81
C LEU A 143 -15.14 -22.04 -13.29
N GLN A 144 -14.46 -22.87 -14.09
CA GLN A 144 -13.94 -24.17 -13.67
C GLN A 144 -12.94 -24.03 -12.51
N THR A 145 -12.09 -23.00 -12.55
CA THR A 145 -11.13 -22.70 -11.49
C THR A 145 -11.85 -22.41 -10.17
N ILE A 146 -12.80 -21.47 -10.16
CA ILE A 146 -13.59 -21.12 -8.97
C ILE A 146 -14.41 -22.33 -8.48
N GLU A 147 -15.02 -23.10 -9.38
CA GLU A 147 -15.76 -24.32 -9.01
C GLU A 147 -14.87 -25.33 -8.28
N SER A 148 -13.66 -25.56 -8.79
CA SER A 148 -12.69 -26.47 -8.17
C SER A 148 -12.34 -26.06 -6.74
N PHE A 149 -12.18 -24.74 -6.51
CA PHE A 149 -11.91 -24.19 -5.18
C PHE A 149 -13.15 -24.22 -4.26
N ALA A 150 -14.33 -23.93 -4.79
CA ALA A 150 -15.56 -23.97 -4.01
C ALA A 150 -15.88 -25.39 -3.47
N LYS A 151 -15.45 -26.43 -4.16
CA LYS A 151 -15.59 -27.85 -3.74
C LYS A 151 -14.59 -28.23 -2.62
N LYS A 152 -13.46 -27.53 -2.50
CA LYS A 152 -12.42 -27.83 -1.49
C LYS A 152 -12.77 -27.22 -0.14
N ASN A 153 -12.42 -27.92 0.93
CA ASN A 153 -12.61 -27.44 2.31
C ASN A 153 -11.28 -26.91 2.86
N ARG A 154 -10.82 -25.78 2.30
CA ARG A 154 -9.57 -25.11 2.67
C ARG A 154 -9.71 -23.59 2.57
N VAL A 155 -8.74 -22.88 3.13
CA VAL A 155 -8.53 -21.46 2.86
C VAL A 155 -8.29 -21.27 1.36
N THR A 156 -9.03 -20.38 0.76
CA THR A 156 -8.90 -20.02 -0.67
C THR A 156 -9.02 -18.52 -0.80
N THR A 157 -7.99 -17.92 -1.38
CA THR A 157 -7.84 -16.47 -1.56
C THR A 157 -7.81 -16.10 -3.03
N MET A 158 -7.84 -14.80 -3.31
CA MET A 158 -7.65 -14.27 -4.66
C MET A 158 -6.27 -14.61 -5.28
N PHE A 159 -5.28 -14.92 -4.45
CA PHE A 159 -3.95 -15.30 -4.92
C PHE A 159 -3.86 -16.75 -5.39
N ASP A 160 -4.77 -17.62 -4.91
CA ASP A 160 -4.88 -18.99 -5.38
C ASP A 160 -5.59 -19.08 -6.75
N ALA A 161 -6.39 -18.07 -7.10
CA ALA A 161 -7.29 -18.08 -8.26
C ALA A 161 -6.88 -17.00 -9.28
N ASP A 162 -6.21 -17.43 -10.35
CA ASP A 162 -5.93 -16.56 -11.50
C ASP A 162 -7.19 -16.43 -12.37
N VAL A 163 -8.10 -15.53 -11.97
CA VAL A 163 -9.39 -15.28 -12.62
C VAL A 163 -9.65 -13.79 -12.81
N SER A 164 -10.61 -13.44 -13.67
CA SER A 164 -10.96 -12.04 -13.92
C SER A 164 -11.42 -11.33 -12.63
N LYS A 165 -11.08 -10.02 -12.51
CA LYS A 165 -11.47 -9.19 -11.36
C LYS A 165 -12.97 -9.15 -11.14
N ASP A 166 -13.75 -9.11 -12.22
CA ASP A 166 -15.22 -9.06 -12.15
C ASP A 166 -15.79 -10.36 -11.58
N LEU A 167 -15.27 -11.52 -12.04
CA LEU A 167 -15.68 -12.80 -11.48
C LEU A 167 -15.31 -12.89 -10.00
N TRP A 168 -14.07 -12.51 -9.63
CA TRP A 168 -13.66 -12.51 -8.22
C TRP A 168 -14.58 -11.62 -7.37
N SER A 169 -14.90 -10.42 -7.84
CA SER A 169 -15.77 -9.49 -7.12
C SER A 169 -17.19 -10.03 -6.90
N SER A 170 -17.65 -10.93 -7.79
CA SER A 170 -18.96 -11.58 -7.71
C SER A 170 -18.99 -12.71 -6.68
N VAL A 171 -17.85 -13.39 -6.45
CA VAL A 171 -17.77 -14.58 -5.60
C VAL A 171 -16.99 -14.37 -4.30
N CYS A 172 -16.28 -13.26 -4.13
CA CYS A 172 -15.54 -12.98 -2.91
C CYS A 172 -16.47 -12.68 -1.74
N ARG A 173 -15.94 -12.80 -0.50
CA ARG A 173 -16.66 -12.43 0.70
C ARG A 173 -16.84 -10.92 0.77
N LYS A 174 -18.06 -10.46 0.97
CA LYS A 174 -18.40 -9.07 1.29
C LYS A 174 -18.97 -9.06 2.70
N SER A 175 -18.42 -8.20 3.56
CA SER A 175 -18.80 -8.12 4.98
C SER A 175 -20.26 -7.75 5.14
N GLU A 176 -20.76 -6.86 4.28
CA GLU A 176 -22.10 -6.30 4.26
C GLU A 176 -23.19 -7.38 3.99
N PHE A 177 -22.82 -8.45 3.29
CA PHE A 177 -23.73 -9.54 2.94
C PHE A 177 -23.37 -10.85 3.63
N CYS A 178 -22.55 -10.82 4.68
CA CYS A 178 -22.08 -12.03 5.36
C CYS A 178 -23.02 -12.41 6.52
N PHE A 179 -23.53 -13.64 6.51
CA PHE A 179 -24.36 -14.17 7.58
C PHE A 179 -23.57 -14.67 8.81
N ALA A 180 -22.26 -14.53 8.81
CA ALA A 180 -21.36 -14.96 9.88
C ALA A 180 -21.68 -16.40 10.35
N ALA A 181 -21.82 -16.62 11.66
CA ALA A 181 -22.13 -17.94 12.23
C ALA A 181 -23.48 -18.53 11.80
N LYS A 182 -24.40 -17.72 11.28
CA LYS A 182 -25.70 -18.17 10.77
C LYS A 182 -25.65 -18.68 9.32
N CYS A 183 -24.49 -18.59 8.66
CA CYS A 183 -24.31 -19.07 7.30
C CYS A 183 -24.29 -20.61 7.25
N SER A 184 -25.09 -21.23 6.39
CA SER A 184 -25.10 -22.70 6.18
C SER A 184 -23.74 -23.26 5.71
N ARG A 185 -22.86 -22.42 5.21
CA ARG A 185 -21.49 -22.76 4.77
C ARG A 185 -20.40 -22.34 5.77
N PHE A 186 -20.76 -21.99 7.01
CA PHE A 186 -19.85 -21.40 7.99
C PHE A 186 -18.64 -22.28 8.28
N SER A 187 -18.82 -23.58 8.53
CA SER A 187 -17.74 -24.53 8.83
C SER A 187 -16.77 -24.78 7.66
N SER A 188 -17.20 -24.49 6.43
CA SER A 188 -16.38 -24.62 5.22
C SER A 188 -16.01 -23.28 4.59
N CYS A 189 -16.27 -22.19 5.28
CA CYS A 189 -16.00 -20.83 4.82
C CYS A 189 -14.49 -20.56 4.84
N ALA A 190 -13.92 -20.20 3.68
CA ALA A 190 -12.48 -19.90 3.56
C ALA A 190 -12.01 -18.84 4.57
N PHE A 191 -12.81 -17.81 4.82
CA PHE A 191 -12.48 -16.78 5.80
C PHE A 191 -12.53 -17.29 7.25
N THR A 192 -13.50 -18.15 7.59
CA THR A 192 -13.58 -18.75 8.93
C THR A 192 -12.39 -19.66 9.18
N LEU A 193 -12.05 -20.51 8.20
CA LEU A 193 -10.85 -21.38 8.29
C LEU A 193 -9.57 -20.56 8.47
N ALA A 194 -9.41 -19.47 7.68
CA ALA A 194 -8.26 -18.59 7.83
C ALA A 194 -8.18 -17.97 9.24
N ARG A 195 -9.32 -17.53 9.80
CA ARG A 195 -9.35 -16.99 11.17
C ARG A 195 -8.97 -18.00 12.25
N GLU A 196 -9.27 -19.27 12.07
CA GLU A 196 -8.80 -20.32 12.99
C GLU A 196 -7.27 -20.50 12.87
N GLU A 197 -6.70 -20.48 11.64
CA GLU A 197 -5.26 -20.52 11.44
C GLU A 197 -4.57 -19.29 12.08
N TRP A 198 -5.18 -18.09 12.01
CA TRP A 198 -4.64 -16.88 12.65
C TRP A 198 -4.55 -17.00 14.17
N LYS A 199 -5.51 -17.67 14.81
CA LYS A 199 -5.51 -17.87 16.27
C LYS A 199 -4.37 -18.75 16.74
N GLU A 200 -3.90 -19.66 15.89
CA GLU A 200 -2.82 -20.58 16.20
C GLU A 200 -1.42 -20.03 15.82
N ALA A 201 -1.37 -18.94 15.06
CA ALA A 201 -0.13 -18.39 14.55
C ALA A 201 0.68 -17.65 15.62
N HIS A 202 1.99 -17.82 15.61
CA HIS A 202 2.94 -17.00 16.36
C HIS A 202 3.20 -15.66 15.67
N ILE A 203 3.22 -15.65 14.32
CA ILE A 203 3.40 -14.43 13.52
C ILE A 203 2.25 -14.28 12.53
N LEU A 204 1.62 -13.11 12.55
CA LEU A 204 0.59 -12.69 11.61
C LEU A 204 1.21 -11.76 10.56
N ILE A 205 1.13 -12.12 9.28
CA ILE A 205 1.62 -11.29 8.18
C ILE A 205 0.44 -10.59 7.51
N MET A 206 0.51 -9.28 7.36
CA MET A 206 -0.54 -8.46 6.76
C MET A 206 0.03 -7.25 6.02
N ASN A 207 -0.81 -6.47 5.35
CA ASN A 207 -0.40 -5.16 4.85
C ASN A 207 -0.79 -4.03 5.81
N HIS A 208 -0.19 -2.84 5.61
CA HIS A 208 -0.47 -1.67 6.43
C HIS A 208 -1.95 -1.29 6.44
N TYR A 209 -2.65 -1.41 5.31
CA TYR A 209 -4.08 -1.14 5.24
C TYR A 209 -4.88 -2.01 6.21
N LEU A 210 -4.60 -3.32 6.28
CA LEU A 210 -5.28 -4.22 7.20
C LEU A 210 -4.85 -3.97 8.66
N TYR A 211 -3.57 -3.65 8.89
CA TYR A 211 -3.05 -3.32 10.20
C TYR A 211 -3.77 -2.11 10.80
N PHE A 212 -3.79 -1.00 10.09
CA PHE A 212 -4.44 0.24 10.55
C PHE A 212 -5.97 0.13 10.56
N SER A 213 -6.57 -0.57 9.59
CA SER A 213 -8.01 -0.86 9.59
C SER A 213 -8.43 -1.68 10.82
N ASN A 214 -7.62 -2.67 11.24
CA ASN A 214 -7.87 -3.42 12.47
C ASN A 214 -7.86 -2.51 13.71
N ILE A 215 -6.94 -1.54 13.77
CA ILE A 215 -6.86 -0.59 14.87
C ILE A 215 -8.07 0.35 14.84
N ALA A 216 -8.42 0.91 13.69
CA ALA A 216 -9.59 1.78 13.51
C ALA A 216 -10.92 1.07 13.89
N LEU A 217 -11.00 -0.25 13.70
CA LEU A 217 -12.14 -1.09 14.08
C LEU A 217 -12.08 -1.58 15.55
N GLY A 218 -11.25 -0.97 16.39
CA GLY A 218 -11.12 -1.31 17.82
C GLY A 218 -10.42 -2.65 18.06
N LYS A 219 -9.52 -3.07 17.19
CA LYS A 219 -8.68 -4.29 17.30
C LYS A 219 -9.46 -5.62 17.34
N ASN A 220 -10.64 -5.65 16.73
CA ASN A 220 -11.54 -6.81 16.76
C ASN A 220 -11.45 -7.73 15.53
N TYR A 221 -10.71 -7.32 14.50
CA TYR A 221 -10.61 -8.09 13.27
C TYR A 221 -9.55 -9.18 13.33
N LEU A 222 -8.38 -8.88 13.89
CA LEU A 222 -7.24 -9.78 14.04
C LEU A 222 -7.15 -10.36 15.47
N PRO A 223 -6.51 -11.51 15.68
CA PRO A 223 -6.08 -11.94 17.02
C PRO A 223 -5.16 -10.89 17.66
N LYS A 224 -5.21 -10.78 18.99
CA LYS A 224 -4.32 -9.88 19.74
C LYS A 224 -2.85 -10.27 19.53
N PHE A 225 -1.98 -9.28 19.41
CA PHE A 225 -0.53 -9.42 19.33
C PHE A 225 0.15 -8.36 20.21
N GLU A 226 1.31 -8.70 20.76
CA GLU A 226 2.04 -7.84 21.70
C GLU A 226 3.21 -7.11 21.03
N VAL A 227 3.73 -7.65 19.91
CA VAL A 227 4.82 -7.06 19.16
C VAL A 227 4.41 -6.82 17.72
N SER A 228 4.85 -5.71 17.13
CA SER A 228 4.64 -5.43 15.72
C SER A 228 5.89 -4.91 15.02
N VAL A 229 6.05 -5.32 13.76
CA VAL A 229 7.03 -4.76 12.83
C VAL A 229 6.30 -4.20 11.62
N LEU A 230 6.50 -2.92 11.34
CA LEU A 230 6.02 -2.27 10.13
C LEU A 230 7.20 -2.15 9.15
N ASP A 231 7.23 -3.00 8.14
CA ASP A 231 8.24 -2.97 7.08
C ASP A 231 7.80 -2.04 5.96
N GLU A 232 8.74 -1.30 5.35
CA GLU A 232 8.48 -0.15 4.49
C GLU A 232 7.68 0.96 5.20
N ALA A 233 8.06 1.22 6.46
CA ALA A 233 7.33 2.11 7.37
C ALA A 233 7.28 3.59 6.95
N HIS A 234 8.00 3.97 5.92
CA HIS A 234 7.93 5.32 5.33
C HIS A 234 6.53 5.68 4.82
N SER A 235 5.69 4.68 4.48
CA SER A 235 4.30 4.88 4.05
C SER A 235 3.28 4.79 5.20
N ALA A 236 3.72 4.43 6.41
CA ALA A 236 2.81 4.10 7.52
C ALA A 236 1.94 5.28 7.94
N GLU A 237 2.48 6.50 8.00
CA GLU A 237 1.72 7.70 8.37
C GLU A 237 0.60 8.02 7.38
N GLN A 238 0.91 7.99 6.07
CA GLN A 238 -0.09 8.23 5.04
C GLN A 238 -1.21 7.19 5.10
N ILE A 239 -0.86 5.90 5.17
CA ILE A 239 -1.85 4.81 5.23
C ILE A 239 -2.67 4.87 6.52
N ALA A 240 -2.06 5.23 7.65
CA ALA A 240 -2.80 5.45 8.90
C ALA A 240 -3.84 6.57 8.75
N SER A 241 -3.44 7.71 8.19
CA SER A 241 -4.33 8.84 7.92
C SER A 241 -5.50 8.45 7.00
N GLU A 242 -5.22 7.71 5.93
CA GLU A 242 -6.25 7.19 5.02
C GLU A 242 -7.22 6.20 5.71
N GLN A 243 -6.72 5.31 6.57
CA GLN A 243 -7.55 4.31 7.26
C GLN A 243 -8.36 4.87 8.44
N LEU A 244 -7.90 5.94 9.03
CA LEU A 244 -8.64 6.69 10.06
C LEU A 244 -9.62 7.71 9.45
N GLY A 245 -9.43 8.01 8.17
CA GLY A 245 -10.30 8.87 7.40
C GLY A 245 -11.58 8.18 6.94
N PHE A 246 -12.33 8.87 6.12
CA PHE A 246 -13.54 8.33 5.49
C PHE A 246 -13.68 8.79 4.04
N GLY A 247 -14.38 7.95 3.25
CA GLY A 247 -14.88 8.30 1.93
C GLY A 247 -16.40 8.19 1.89
N PHE A 248 -17.07 9.18 1.32
CA PHE A 248 -18.52 9.22 1.20
C PHE A 248 -18.93 9.54 -0.25
N SER A 249 -19.60 8.60 -0.89
CA SER A 249 -20.11 8.73 -2.26
C SER A 249 -21.56 8.27 -2.35
N VAL A 250 -22.21 8.51 -3.47
CA VAL A 250 -23.57 8.00 -3.72
C VAL A 250 -23.63 6.48 -3.50
N ASN A 251 -22.56 5.74 -3.83
CA ASN A 251 -22.48 4.29 -3.72
C ASN A 251 -22.35 3.82 -2.25
N THR A 252 -21.88 4.67 -1.34
CA THR A 252 -21.78 4.34 0.10
C THR A 252 -23.12 3.92 0.68
N LEU A 253 -24.18 4.65 0.40
CA LEU A 253 -25.54 4.34 0.84
C LEU A 253 -26.28 3.41 -0.10
N SER A 254 -26.05 3.51 -1.42
CA SER A 254 -26.69 2.61 -2.38
C SER A 254 -26.37 1.14 -2.10
N SER A 255 -25.17 0.83 -1.62
CA SER A 255 -24.81 -0.53 -1.19
C SER A 255 -25.56 -0.95 0.09
N ALA A 256 -25.75 -0.03 1.04
CA ALA A 256 -26.50 -0.29 2.27
C ALA A 256 -27.97 -0.62 1.99
N VAL A 257 -28.57 0.06 1.03
CA VAL A 257 -29.99 -0.12 0.65
C VAL A 257 -30.21 -1.11 -0.49
N TYR A 258 -29.14 -1.76 -0.98
CA TYR A 258 -29.21 -2.67 -2.14
C TYR A 258 -30.30 -3.75 -2.02
N PHE A 259 -30.51 -4.29 -0.81
CA PHE A 259 -31.56 -5.29 -0.58
C PHE A 259 -32.97 -4.78 -0.90
N MET A 260 -33.22 -3.47 -0.80
CA MET A 260 -34.51 -2.83 -1.13
C MET A 260 -34.87 -2.98 -2.61
N HIS A 261 -33.88 -3.10 -3.49
CA HIS A 261 -34.00 -3.26 -4.94
C HIS A 261 -33.82 -4.71 -5.39
N SER A 262 -33.53 -5.63 -4.46
CA SER A 262 -33.31 -7.05 -4.75
C SER A 262 -34.58 -7.90 -4.59
N LYS A 263 -34.55 -9.13 -5.13
CA LYS A 263 -35.62 -10.11 -4.94
C LYS A 263 -35.78 -10.52 -3.46
N GLU A 264 -34.75 -10.30 -2.66
CA GLU A 264 -34.68 -10.66 -1.23
C GLU A 264 -35.39 -9.66 -0.33
N ARG A 265 -35.80 -8.48 -0.84
CA ARG A 265 -36.48 -7.41 -0.07
C ARG A 265 -37.57 -7.94 0.86
N LYS A 266 -38.47 -8.77 0.34
CA LYS A 266 -39.60 -9.33 1.10
C LYS A 266 -39.13 -10.22 2.24
N GLN A 267 -38.08 -10.98 2.04
CA GLN A 267 -37.51 -11.89 3.03
C GLN A 267 -36.77 -11.08 4.12
N VAL A 268 -35.94 -10.11 3.71
CA VAL A 268 -35.18 -9.25 4.64
C VAL A 268 -36.14 -8.42 5.51
N LEU A 269 -37.14 -7.78 4.94
CA LEU A 269 -38.14 -7.05 5.71
C LEU A 269 -39.11 -7.97 6.47
N GLY A 270 -39.33 -9.19 5.97
CA GLY A 270 -40.19 -10.18 6.58
C GLY A 270 -39.74 -10.71 7.94
N VAL A 271 -38.47 -10.44 8.33
CA VAL A 271 -37.99 -10.77 9.69
C VAL A 271 -38.66 -9.93 10.77
N ILE A 272 -39.34 -8.82 10.39
CA ILE A 272 -40.07 -7.94 11.30
C ILE A 272 -41.53 -8.39 11.34
N GLY A 273 -41.98 -8.90 12.50
CA GLY A 273 -43.32 -9.43 12.67
C GLY A 273 -44.41 -8.35 12.64
N ASP A 274 -44.15 -7.17 13.18
CA ASP A 274 -45.09 -6.04 13.20
C ASP A 274 -45.17 -5.39 11.81
N SER A 275 -46.32 -5.43 11.17
CA SER A 275 -46.55 -4.93 9.83
C SER A 275 -46.45 -3.40 9.72
N ALA A 276 -46.84 -2.65 10.79
CA ALA A 276 -46.76 -1.20 10.80
C ALA A 276 -45.31 -0.74 10.93
N LYS A 277 -44.54 -1.32 11.86
CA LYS A 277 -43.13 -1.05 12.05
C LYS A 277 -42.32 -1.42 10.79
N ARG A 278 -42.60 -2.58 10.19
CA ARG A 278 -42.00 -3.00 8.92
C ARG A 278 -42.22 -2.01 7.80
N LYS A 279 -43.46 -1.52 7.65
CA LYS A 279 -43.82 -0.54 6.64
C LYS A 279 -43.08 0.79 6.86
N ASN A 280 -43.04 1.27 8.11
CA ASN A 280 -42.29 2.47 8.47
C ASN A 280 -40.80 2.38 8.13
N LEU A 281 -40.16 1.24 8.44
CA LEU A 281 -38.76 1.00 8.10
C LEU A 281 -38.54 0.95 6.57
N GLU A 282 -39.42 0.29 5.83
CA GLU A 282 -39.40 0.22 4.38
C GLU A 282 -39.51 1.61 3.73
N GLU A 283 -40.44 2.44 4.22
CA GLU A 283 -40.61 3.83 3.76
C GLU A 283 -39.38 4.68 4.07
N SER A 284 -38.77 4.51 5.26
CA SER A 284 -37.55 5.22 5.65
C SER A 284 -36.35 4.87 4.75
N PHE A 285 -36.16 3.60 4.36
CA PHE A 285 -35.11 3.23 3.40
C PHE A 285 -35.35 3.77 2.00
N ASN A 286 -36.61 3.80 1.54
CA ASN A 286 -36.95 4.39 0.23
C ASN A 286 -36.65 5.90 0.21
N GLU A 287 -36.99 6.60 1.28
CA GLU A 287 -36.69 8.01 1.43
C GLU A 287 -35.18 8.27 1.46
N LEU A 288 -34.43 7.45 2.21
CA LEU A 288 -32.96 7.53 2.24
C LEU A 288 -32.34 7.43 0.84
N ASP A 289 -32.81 6.51 -0.01
CA ASP A 289 -32.29 6.36 -1.37
C ASP A 289 -32.58 7.61 -2.22
N VAL A 290 -33.75 8.20 -2.06
CA VAL A 290 -34.12 9.45 -2.76
C VAL A 290 -33.24 10.61 -2.32
N GLU A 291 -33.10 10.82 -0.99
CA GLU A 291 -32.32 11.95 -0.46
C GLU A 291 -30.82 11.80 -0.74
N ASN A 292 -30.28 10.56 -0.75
CA ASN A 292 -28.92 10.29 -1.17
C ASN A 292 -28.64 10.80 -2.59
N ARG A 293 -29.52 10.47 -3.54
CA ARG A 293 -29.38 10.94 -4.92
C ARG A 293 -29.52 12.45 -5.05
N LYS A 294 -30.50 13.05 -4.36
CA LYS A 294 -30.69 14.51 -4.37
C LYS A 294 -29.46 15.24 -3.85
N PHE A 295 -28.87 14.76 -2.76
CA PHE A 295 -27.66 15.35 -2.18
C PHE A 295 -26.51 15.41 -3.21
N PHE A 296 -26.17 14.29 -3.85
CA PHE A 296 -25.11 14.28 -4.85
C PHE A 296 -25.47 15.07 -6.12
N MET A 297 -26.74 15.10 -6.53
CA MET A 297 -27.20 15.96 -7.62
C MET A 297 -27.04 17.44 -7.28
N SER A 298 -27.34 17.85 -6.05
CA SER A 298 -27.15 19.24 -5.61
C SER A 298 -25.68 19.66 -5.60
N LEU A 299 -24.79 18.77 -5.19
CA LEU A 299 -23.34 19.01 -5.27
C LEU A 299 -22.85 19.17 -6.71
N ALA A 300 -23.35 18.34 -7.63
CA ALA A 300 -22.99 18.42 -9.05
C ALA A 300 -23.41 19.75 -9.68
N GLN A 301 -24.52 20.36 -9.22
CA GLN A 301 -25.02 21.63 -9.72
C GLN A 301 -24.22 22.85 -9.23
N LYS A 302 -23.44 22.73 -8.16
CA LYS A 302 -22.68 23.85 -7.56
C LYS A 302 -21.44 24.28 -8.34
N ASP A 303 -21.08 23.58 -9.43
CA ASP A 303 -19.86 23.82 -10.23
C ASP A 303 -18.58 24.02 -9.37
N MET A 304 -18.52 23.31 -8.24
CA MET A 304 -17.41 23.46 -7.27
C MET A 304 -16.05 23.08 -7.85
N PHE A 305 -16.05 22.26 -8.88
CA PHE A 305 -14.82 21.76 -9.49
C PHE A 305 -14.18 22.73 -10.49
N ALA A 306 -14.95 23.64 -11.11
CA ALA A 306 -14.46 24.61 -12.09
C ALA A 306 -13.51 24.00 -13.14
N GLY A 307 -13.84 22.82 -13.66
CA GLY A 307 -13.03 22.06 -14.61
C GLY A 307 -11.88 21.26 -14.01
N ARG A 308 -11.67 21.26 -12.68
CA ARG A 308 -10.70 20.43 -11.96
C ARG A 308 -11.32 19.10 -11.56
N ARG A 309 -10.48 18.11 -11.28
CA ARG A 309 -10.93 16.81 -10.75
C ARG A 309 -11.09 16.79 -9.22
N THR A 310 -10.47 17.72 -8.52
CA THR A 310 -10.46 17.78 -7.05
C THR A 310 -10.77 19.18 -6.56
N PHE A 311 -11.43 19.27 -5.43
CA PHE A 311 -11.80 20.53 -4.79
C PHE A 311 -11.66 20.45 -3.26
N SER A 312 -10.77 21.26 -2.67
CA SER A 312 -10.59 21.35 -1.22
C SER A 312 -11.76 22.04 -0.55
N LEU A 313 -12.39 21.38 0.41
CA LEU A 313 -13.43 21.95 1.26
C LEU A 313 -12.77 22.75 2.40
N LYS A 314 -13.18 24.01 2.59
CA LYS A 314 -12.61 24.92 3.61
C LYS A 314 -13.57 25.21 4.76
N GLU A 315 -14.81 24.83 4.60
CA GLU A 315 -15.90 25.04 5.54
C GLU A 315 -16.96 23.95 5.38
N ASN A 316 -17.90 23.88 6.30
CA ASN A 316 -19.03 22.95 6.23
C ASN A 316 -19.76 23.07 4.90
N LEU A 317 -20.21 21.92 4.38
CA LEU A 317 -21.15 21.92 3.28
C LEU A 317 -22.50 22.50 3.75
N ASP A 318 -23.04 23.44 3.00
CA ASP A 318 -24.33 24.10 3.25
C ASP A 318 -25.54 23.26 2.77
N CYS A 319 -25.37 21.96 2.62
CA CYS A 319 -26.37 20.99 2.19
C CYS A 319 -26.12 19.66 2.91
N GLY A 320 -27.15 18.85 3.02
CA GLY A 320 -27.04 17.52 3.63
C GLY A 320 -27.98 17.32 4.82
N ASP A 321 -28.66 18.35 5.30
CA ASP A 321 -29.59 18.25 6.43
C ASP A 321 -30.71 17.22 6.16
N ASP A 322 -31.34 17.27 4.99
CA ASP A 322 -32.38 16.32 4.59
C ASP A 322 -31.87 14.87 4.55
N LEU A 323 -30.64 14.66 4.07
CA LEU A 323 -30.02 13.35 4.05
C LEU A 323 -29.66 12.86 5.45
N ILE A 324 -29.13 13.73 6.32
CA ILE A 324 -28.86 13.41 7.74
C ILE A 324 -30.17 13.05 8.47
N GLU A 325 -31.26 13.77 8.17
CA GLU A 325 -32.58 13.47 8.75
C GLU A 325 -33.12 12.13 8.25
N ALA A 326 -33.02 11.83 6.94
CA ALA A 326 -33.41 10.55 6.37
C ALA A 326 -32.62 9.38 7.00
N MET A 327 -31.30 9.52 7.15
CA MET A 327 -30.46 8.53 7.88
C MET A 327 -30.95 8.36 9.32
N THR A 328 -31.26 9.45 10.00
CA THR A 328 -31.75 9.42 11.38
C THR A 328 -33.07 8.68 11.50
N ARG A 329 -33.99 8.87 10.52
CA ARG A 329 -35.27 8.14 10.46
C ARG A 329 -35.07 6.64 10.27
N VAL A 330 -34.16 6.22 9.39
CA VAL A 330 -33.83 4.79 9.22
C VAL A 330 -33.32 4.19 10.52
N LEU A 331 -32.37 4.85 11.19
CA LEU A 331 -31.81 4.37 12.44
C LEU A 331 -32.86 4.24 13.54
N LYS A 332 -33.76 5.22 13.66
CA LYS A 332 -34.87 5.21 14.62
C LYS A 332 -35.89 4.12 14.29
N ALA A 333 -36.31 4.01 13.03
CA ALA A 333 -37.26 2.98 12.61
C ALA A 333 -36.71 1.56 12.81
N TYR A 334 -35.39 1.37 12.60
CA TYR A 334 -34.71 0.10 12.92
C TYR A 334 -34.77 -0.22 14.40
N GLU A 335 -34.47 0.73 15.29
CA GLU A 335 -34.53 0.50 16.73
C GLU A 335 -35.98 0.14 17.22
N GLU A 336 -36.99 0.79 16.65
CA GLU A 336 -38.40 0.49 16.91
C GLU A 336 -38.83 -0.91 16.47
N CYS A 337 -38.12 -1.49 15.48
CA CYS A 337 -38.40 -2.83 14.99
C CYS A 337 -37.83 -3.96 15.87
N LYS A 338 -36.86 -3.69 16.74
CA LYS A 338 -36.11 -4.74 17.48
C LYS A 338 -37.01 -5.71 18.26
N ASP A 339 -38.03 -5.21 18.95
CA ASP A 339 -38.92 -6.02 19.77
C ASP A 339 -39.74 -7.04 18.96
N SER A 340 -39.98 -6.75 17.68
CA SER A 340 -40.79 -7.58 16.77
C SER A 340 -39.97 -8.31 15.71
N ALA A 341 -38.64 -8.16 15.76
CA ALA A 341 -37.75 -8.76 14.77
C ALA A 341 -37.30 -10.17 15.17
N ASN A 342 -37.31 -11.09 14.20
CA ASN A 342 -36.67 -12.40 14.36
C ASN A 342 -35.15 -12.24 14.19
N THR A 343 -34.46 -11.96 15.30
CA THR A 343 -33.00 -11.76 15.31
C THR A 343 -32.20 -13.02 14.98
N GLU A 344 -32.84 -14.21 15.04
CA GLU A 344 -32.18 -15.47 14.69
C GLU A 344 -32.18 -15.75 13.18
N ALA A 345 -33.00 -15.06 12.39
CA ALA A 345 -33.01 -15.20 10.95
C ALA A 345 -31.71 -14.71 10.30
N GLN A 346 -31.26 -15.39 9.23
CA GLN A 346 -30.07 -14.95 8.48
C GLN A 346 -30.26 -13.59 7.83
N GLU A 347 -31.47 -13.32 7.35
CA GLU A 347 -31.87 -12.07 6.72
C GLU A 347 -31.78 -10.87 7.67
N TYR A 348 -31.92 -11.09 8.98
CA TYR A 348 -31.70 -10.04 9.98
C TYR A 348 -30.28 -9.50 9.96
N MET A 349 -29.29 -10.33 9.60
CA MET A 349 -27.90 -9.87 9.46
C MET A 349 -27.73 -8.85 8.34
N ILE A 350 -28.48 -9.00 7.21
CA ILE A 350 -28.47 -8.02 6.12
C ILE A 350 -29.02 -6.67 6.62
N LEU A 351 -30.15 -6.73 7.32
CA LEU A 351 -30.80 -5.53 7.88
C LEU A 351 -29.90 -4.81 8.91
N SER A 352 -29.26 -5.60 9.78
CA SER A 352 -28.31 -5.07 10.77
C SER A 352 -27.07 -4.44 10.11
N SER A 353 -26.55 -5.07 9.05
CA SER A 353 -25.43 -4.55 8.27
C SER A 353 -25.80 -3.24 7.57
N ALA A 354 -26.98 -3.18 6.96
CA ALA A 354 -27.49 -1.96 6.33
C ALA A 354 -27.60 -0.82 7.34
N LYS A 355 -28.15 -1.09 8.54
CA LYS A 355 -28.22 -0.11 9.64
C LYS A 355 -26.84 0.40 10.04
N ASN A 356 -25.83 -0.48 10.18
CA ASN A 356 -24.48 -0.07 10.55
C ASN A 356 -23.85 0.81 9.46
N ALA A 357 -24.02 0.46 8.19
CA ALA A 357 -23.53 1.28 7.08
C ALA A 357 -24.19 2.67 7.04
N VAL A 358 -25.49 2.75 7.32
CA VAL A 358 -26.19 4.05 7.44
C VAL A 358 -25.65 4.86 8.63
N PHE A 359 -25.35 4.20 9.75
CA PHE A 359 -24.79 4.88 10.93
C PHE A 359 -23.40 5.45 10.62
N GLU A 360 -22.49 4.68 10.02
CA GLU A 360 -21.14 5.11 9.64
C GLU A 360 -21.20 6.24 8.60
N ALA A 361 -22.05 6.09 7.58
CA ALA A 361 -22.26 7.13 6.56
C ALA A 361 -22.78 8.44 7.18
N LYS A 362 -23.68 8.34 8.18
CA LYS A 362 -24.17 9.52 8.91
C LYS A 362 -23.05 10.24 9.66
N GLN A 363 -22.15 9.49 10.33
CA GLN A 363 -21.00 10.11 11.02
C GLN A 363 -20.12 10.87 10.01
N SER A 364 -19.80 10.24 8.87
CA SER A 364 -19.01 10.88 7.79
C SER A 364 -19.67 12.15 7.28
N LEU A 365 -20.98 12.12 7.02
CA LEU A 365 -21.71 13.29 6.53
C LEU A 365 -21.80 14.40 7.59
N MET A 366 -21.95 14.05 8.87
CA MET A 366 -21.91 15.03 9.96
C MET A 366 -20.56 15.73 10.08
N MET A 367 -19.44 15.05 9.83
CA MET A 367 -18.11 15.68 9.77
C MET A 367 -18.03 16.72 8.64
N LEU A 368 -18.68 16.47 7.51
CA LEU A 368 -18.65 17.37 6.35
C LEU A 368 -19.64 18.57 6.47
N CYS A 369 -20.78 18.38 7.14
CA CYS A 369 -21.88 19.37 7.14
C CYS A 369 -22.03 20.11 8.48
N VAL A 370 -21.63 19.50 9.60
CA VAL A 370 -21.96 20.01 10.95
C VAL A 370 -20.70 20.20 11.82
N ARG A 371 -19.76 19.28 11.75
CA ARG A 371 -18.59 19.21 12.65
C ARG A 371 -17.29 19.31 11.88
N PHE A 372 -17.06 20.41 11.20
CA PHE A 372 -15.82 20.62 10.44
C PHE A 372 -14.64 20.86 11.41
N GLU A 373 -13.78 19.86 11.57
CA GLU A 373 -12.64 19.91 12.49
C GLU A 373 -11.40 20.49 11.79
N ASN A 374 -10.68 21.35 12.48
CA ASN A 374 -9.54 22.10 11.89
C ASN A 374 -8.25 21.28 11.74
N ASP A 375 -8.18 20.12 12.36
CA ASP A 375 -7.09 19.13 12.27
C ASP A 375 -7.40 18.00 11.26
N TRP A 376 -8.47 18.18 10.47
CA TRP A 376 -8.84 17.32 9.36
C TRP A 376 -8.70 18.04 8.04
N GLY A 377 -8.35 17.27 7.00
CA GLY A 377 -8.41 17.71 5.60
C GLY A 377 -9.65 17.15 4.92
N TYR A 378 -10.41 18.02 4.26
CA TYR A 378 -11.63 17.62 3.56
C TYR A 378 -11.58 18.05 2.10
N TRP A 379 -12.05 17.18 1.20
CA TRP A 379 -12.13 17.49 -0.22
C TRP A 379 -13.20 16.67 -0.95
N ALA A 380 -13.51 17.11 -2.15
CA ALA A 380 -14.34 16.39 -3.11
C ALA A 380 -13.48 15.95 -4.31
N GLU A 381 -13.75 14.78 -4.84
CA GLU A 381 -13.18 14.25 -6.09
C GLU A 381 -14.26 13.93 -7.12
N LEU A 382 -13.92 14.15 -8.39
CA LEU A 382 -14.72 13.77 -9.54
C LEU A 382 -13.99 12.64 -10.29
N ASP A 383 -14.60 11.47 -10.37
CA ASP A 383 -14.05 10.35 -11.11
C ASP A 383 -14.23 10.48 -12.64
N ASP A 384 -13.73 9.50 -13.41
CA ASP A 384 -13.85 9.49 -14.88
C ASP A 384 -15.32 9.36 -15.35
N ARG A 385 -16.23 8.88 -14.51
CA ARG A 385 -17.68 8.79 -14.75
C ARG A 385 -18.44 10.04 -14.31
N LYS A 386 -17.69 11.05 -13.80
CA LYS A 386 -18.26 12.27 -13.20
C LYS A 386 -19.08 11.99 -11.93
N GLU A 387 -18.78 10.91 -11.21
CA GLU A 387 -19.34 10.66 -9.89
C GLU A 387 -18.53 11.39 -8.83
N ILE A 388 -19.23 12.04 -7.90
CA ILE A 388 -18.62 12.81 -6.81
C ILE A 388 -18.38 11.88 -5.61
N SER A 389 -17.18 11.93 -5.08
CA SER A 389 -16.80 11.35 -3.80
C SER A 389 -16.26 12.43 -2.87
N LEU A 390 -16.67 12.39 -1.62
CA LEU A 390 -16.23 13.29 -0.55
C LEU A 390 -15.30 12.54 0.37
N TYR A 391 -14.22 13.18 0.81
CA TYR A 391 -13.21 12.58 1.68
C TYR A 391 -12.93 13.45 2.88
N GLY A 392 -12.58 12.80 3.98
CA GLY A 392 -12.03 13.44 5.17
C GLY A 392 -10.93 12.58 5.76
N ILE A 393 -9.78 13.20 6.07
CA ILE A 393 -8.65 12.52 6.73
C ILE A 393 -8.11 13.37 7.89
N PRO A 394 -7.66 12.74 8.99
CA PRO A 394 -6.89 13.45 10.01
C PRO A 394 -5.55 13.91 9.43
N LEU A 395 -5.14 15.14 9.72
CA LEU A 395 -3.88 15.73 9.24
C LEU A 395 -2.69 15.39 10.14
N ASP A 396 -2.96 14.95 11.36
CA ASP A 396 -1.96 14.49 12.31
C ASP A 396 -2.46 13.21 13.00
N VAL A 397 -1.75 12.11 12.76
CA VAL A 397 -2.05 10.80 13.36
C VAL A 397 -1.13 10.45 14.53
N SER A 398 -0.20 11.34 14.90
CA SER A 398 0.86 11.06 15.87
C SER A 398 0.33 10.67 17.25
N SER A 399 -0.69 11.39 17.75
CA SER A 399 -1.32 11.10 19.03
C SER A 399 -2.05 9.76 19.03
N TYR A 400 -2.74 9.44 17.91
CA TYR A 400 -3.41 8.17 17.73
C TYR A 400 -2.43 6.99 17.65
N MET A 401 -1.32 7.15 16.91
CA MET A 401 -0.25 6.16 16.86
C MET A 401 0.33 5.87 18.24
N ARG A 402 0.50 6.93 19.06
CA ARG A 402 1.01 6.79 20.42
C ARG A 402 0.06 5.96 21.29
N SER A 403 -1.21 6.38 21.41
CA SER A 403 -2.18 5.72 22.30
C SER A 403 -2.57 4.32 21.83
N GLU A 404 -2.79 4.14 20.54
CA GLU A 404 -3.34 2.90 20.00
C GLU A 404 -2.28 1.87 19.60
N ILE A 405 -1.05 2.27 19.41
CA ILE A 405 0.02 1.36 18.98
C ILE A 405 1.08 1.24 20.09
N TYR A 406 1.77 2.34 20.46
CA TYR A 406 2.93 2.23 21.34
C TYR A 406 2.56 1.90 22.79
N GLU A 407 1.55 2.58 23.34
CA GLU A 407 1.11 2.33 24.71
C GLU A 407 0.30 1.03 24.87
N ALA A 408 -0.21 0.50 23.75
CA ALA A 408 -1.05 -0.69 23.73
C ALA A 408 -0.29 -1.98 23.36
N SER A 409 1.00 -1.89 23.03
CA SER A 409 1.85 -3.01 22.61
C SER A 409 3.13 -3.07 23.46
N HIS A 410 3.75 -4.24 23.58
CA HIS A 410 5.04 -4.37 24.22
C HIS A 410 6.14 -3.69 23.39
N ALA A 411 6.19 -3.98 22.08
CA ALA A 411 7.20 -3.44 21.19
C ALA A 411 6.65 -3.14 19.78
N THR A 412 7.03 -2.00 19.20
CA THR A 412 6.69 -1.64 17.82
C THR A 412 7.92 -1.12 17.08
N ALA A 413 8.34 -1.85 16.04
CA ALA A 413 9.48 -1.48 15.19
C ALA A 413 9.01 -0.96 13.83
N PHE A 414 9.58 0.15 13.41
CA PHE A 414 9.44 0.73 12.08
C PHE A 414 10.72 0.51 11.28
N VAL A 415 10.64 -0.31 10.25
CA VAL A 415 11.78 -0.72 9.45
C VAL A 415 11.60 -0.26 8.01
N SER A 416 12.63 0.33 7.40
CA SER A 416 12.63 0.65 5.97
C SER A 416 14.06 0.84 5.45
N ALA A 417 14.21 0.87 4.12
CA ALA A 417 15.45 1.30 3.50
C ALA A 417 15.64 2.83 3.59
N THR A 418 14.58 3.56 3.85
CA THR A 418 14.53 5.03 3.77
C THR A 418 13.57 5.59 4.81
N LEU A 419 14.09 6.00 5.97
CA LEU A 419 13.33 6.66 7.05
C LEU A 419 13.92 8.02 7.40
N SER A 420 15.23 8.15 7.27
CA SER A 420 15.96 9.36 7.63
C SER A 420 16.23 10.28 6.44
N VAL A 421 16.40 11.55 6.72
CA VAL A 421 16.94 12.53 5.79
C VAL A 421 18.36 12.90 6.28
N ASN A 422 19.39 12.46 5.56
CA ASN A 422 20.80 12.65 5.95
C ASN A 422 21.13 12.08 7.35
N GLY A 423 20.51 10.98 7.75
CA GLY A 423 20.68 10.37 9.07
C GLY A 423 19.83 10.96 10.18
N ASP A 424 19.01 11.98 9.88
CA ASP A 424 18.07 12.59 10.84
C ASP A 424 16.68 11.95 10.71
N PHE A 425 16.19 11.35 11.79
CA PHE A 425 14.87 10.73 11.90
C PHE A 425 13.76 11.71 12.36
N SER A 426 14.06 12.97 12.59
CA SER A 426 13.11 13.94 13.17
C SER A 426 11.78 14.01 12.40
N PHE A 427 11.81 13.96 11.07
CA PHE A 427 10.61 13.98 10.24
C PHE A 427 9.71 12.77 10.52
N ILE A 428 10.26 11.57 10.44
CA ILE A 428 9.47 10.33 10.62
C ILE A 428 9.02 10.16 12.08
N LYS A 429 9.85 10.58 13.05
CA LYS A 429 9.47 10.60 14.46
C LYS A 429 8.27 11.49 14.71
N HIS A 430 8.26 12.68 14.12
CA HIS A 430 7.14 13.59 14.24
C HIS A 430 5.88 13.03 13.58
N SER A 431 6.00 12.53 12.36
CA SER A 431 4.88 11.97 11.59
C SER A 431 4.22 10.77 12.26
N LEU A 432 5.02 9.92 12.92
CA LEU A 432 4.55 8.71 13.58
C LEU A 432 4.29 8.89 15.09
N GLY A 433 4.57 10.06 15.69
CA GLY A 433 4.48 10.25 17.13
C GLY A 433 5.51 9.44 17.94
N ALA A 434 6.65 9.09 17.32
CA ALA A 434 7.64 8.15 17.82
C ALA A 434 8.89 8.86 18.39
N GLN A 435 8.71 9.96 19.16
CA GLN A 435 9.79 10.83 19.63
C GLN A 435 10.81 10.09 20.51
N ASP A 436 10.33 9.15 21.32
CA ASP A 436 11.13 8.43 22.32
C ASP A 436 11.68 7.09 21.78
N SER A 437 11.64 6.87 20.46
CA SER A 437 12.08 5.62 19.83
C SER A 437 13.59 5.46 19.85
N SER A 438 14.04 4.23 20.06
CA SER A 438 15.40 3.79 19.78
C SER A 438 15.67 3.88 18.27
N GLU A 439 16.89 4.22 17.88
CA GLU A 439 17.24 4.46 16.47
C GLU A 439 18.46 3.67 16.03
N ILE A 440 18.39 3.14 14.80
CA ILE A 440 19.56 2.63 14.11
C ILE A 440 19.53 3.02 12.64
N ALA A 441 20.64 3.55 12.12
CA ALA A 441 20.81 3.87 10.70
C ALA A 441 22.02 3.08 10.16
N LEU A 442 21.76 2.19 9.23
CA LEU A 442 22.75 1.34 8.59
C LEU A 442 22.81 1.63 7.10
N GLY A 443 24.00 1.88 6.59
CA GLY A 443 24.24 2.05 5.16
C GLY A 443 23.98 0.77 4.37
N SER A 444 24.04 0.90 3.05
CA SER A 444 24.06 -0.26 2.16
C SER A 444 25.43 -0.93 2.16
N PRO A 445 25.51 -2.26 1.99
CA PRO A 445 26.80 -2.98 1.87
C PRO A 445 27.47 -2.80 0.50
N PHE A 446 26.81 -2.16 -0.47
CA PHE A 446 27.28 -2.09 -1.86
C PHE A 446 28.26 -0.96 -2.11
N ASP A 447 29.25 -1.18 -3.00
CA ASP A 447 30.16 -0.14 -3.49
C ASP A 447 29.50 0.67 -4.62
N TYR A 448 28.68 1.61 -4.24
CA TYR A 448 28.06 2.52 -5.21
C TYR A 448 29.07 3.34 -6.00
N SER A 449 30.25 3.63 -5.45
CA SER A 449 31.23 4.49 -6.10
C SER A 449 31.86 3.87 -7.34
N SER A 450 31.89 2.53 -7.38
CA SER A 450 32.37 1.73 -8.51
C SER A 450 31.24 1.25 -9.42
N ASN A 451 30.06 0.98 -8.85
CA ASN A 451 28.98 0.31 -9.55
C ASN A 451 27.88 1.26 -10.06
N MET A 452 27.86 2.53 -9.63
CA MET A 452 26.85 3.49 -10.05
C MET A 452 27.50 4.69 -10.75
N GLY A 453 27.08 5.00 -11.97
CA GLY A 453 27.37 6.26 -12.62
C GLY A 453 26.27 7.28 -12.32
N ILE A 454 26.59 8.52 -11.95
CA ILE A 454 25.59 9.58 -11.71
C ILE A 454 25.77 10.68 -12.76
N PHE A 455 24.69 10.90 -13.54
CA PHE A 455 24.59 11.94 -14.55
C PHE A 455 23.64 13.06 -14.13
N ILE A 456 24.09 14.30 -14.17
CA ILE A 456 23.25 15.50 -14.02
C ILE A 456 23.68 16.47 -15.13
N PRO A 457 22.81 16.83 -16.09
CA PRO A 457 23.17 17.71 -17.19
C PRO A 457 23.53 19.12 -16.66
N GLU A 458 24.53 19.77 -17.30
CA GLU A 458 24.93 21.16 -16.98
C GLU A 458 23.78 22.15 -17.17
N SER A 459 22.96 21.91 -18.20
CA SER A 459 21.76 22.69 -18.51
C SER A 459 20.65 21.76 -18.97
N PHE A 460 19.43 22.10 -18.59
CA PHE A 460 18.23 21.38 -19.01
C PHE A 460 17.07 22.40 -19.08
N PRO A 461 16.16 22.32 -20.05
CA PRO A 461 15.04 23.24 -20.16
C PRO A 461 14.22 23.33 -18.87
N GLN A 462 13.88 24.56 -18.45
CA GLN A 462 13.11 24.83 -17.23
C GLN A 462 11.63 25.10 -17.52
N SER A 463 11.32 25.51 -18.76
CA SER A 463 9.98 25.87 -19.24
C SER A 463 9.81 25.38 -20.68
N GLY A 464 8.54 25.27 -21.12
CA GLY A 464 8.22 24.69 -22.43
C GLY A 464 8.05 23.19 -22.33
N SER A 465 6.80 22.70 -22.22
CA SER A 465 6.51 21.26 -22.03
C SER A 465 7.06 20.37 -23.15
N ARG A 466 7.00 20.85 -24.40
CA ARG A 466 7.48 20.11 -25.56
C ARG A 466 9.01 20.02 -25.62
N GLU A 467 9.72 21.15 -25.43
CA GLU A 467 11.20 21.16 -25.40
C GLU A 467 11.75 20.28 -24.27
N ILE A 468 11.09 20.26 -23.10
CA ILE A 468 11.43 19.34 -22.01
C ILE A 468 11.22 17.89 -22.43
N ALA A 469 10.11 17.56 -23.11
CA ALA A 469 9.82 16.22 -23.58
C ALA A 469 10.85 15.73 -24.61
N GLU A 470 11.14 16.53 -25.64
CA GLU A 470 12.13 16.24 -26.68
C GLU A 470 13.54 15.99 -26.07
N ASN A 471 13.98 16.83 -25.15
CA ASN A 471 15.29 16.66 -24.51
C ASN A 471 15.31 15.46 -23.55
N THR A 472 14.20 15.20 -22.83
CA THR A 472 14.08 14.02 -21.97
C THR A 472 14.15 12.74 -22.81
N ALA A 473 13.40 12.68 -23.93
CA ALA A 473 13.40 11.53 -24.83
C ALA A 473 14.80 11.27 -25.41
N LYS A 474 15.52 12.30 -25.87
CA LYS A 474 16.90 12.19 -26.35
C LYS A 474 17.84 11.61 -25.31
N ILE A 475 17.79 12.12 -24.07
CA ILE A 475 18.65 11.62 -22.99
C ILE A 475 18.30 10.17 -22.64
N ILE A 476 17.01 9.80 -22.58
CA ILE A 476 16.60 8.42 -22.34
C ILE A 476 17.11 7.51 -23.45
N HIS A 477 16.99 7.92 -24.72
CA HIS A 477 17.51 7.18 -25.86
C HIS A 477 19.03 7.00 -25.78
N GLU A 478 19.81 8.08 -25.58
CA GLU A 478 21.26 8.01 -25.47
C GLU A 478 21.73 7.10 -24.32
N ILE A 479 21.05 7.14 -23.17
CA ILE A 479 21.34 6.27 -22.03
C ILE A 479 20.98 4.81 -22.35
N ALA A 480 19.84 4.57 -23.01
CA ALA A 480 19.46 3.23 -23.43
C ALA A 480 20.46 2.63 -24.42
N GLU A 481 21.04 3.44 -25.33
CA GLU A 481 22.11 2.98 -26.24
C GLU A 481 23.42 2.67 -25.49
N LEU A 482 23.76 3.45 -24.45
CA LEU A 482 24.94 3.20 -23.64
C LEU A 482 24.81 1.92 -22.79
N THR A 483 23.60 1.56 -22.36
CA THR A 483 23.34 0.45 -21.43
C THR A 483 22.74 -0.79 -22.11
N ASP A 484 22.65 -0.78 -23.42
CA ASP A 484 21.97 -1.79 -24.22
C ASP A 484 20.51 -2.01 -23.79
N GLY A 485 19.78 -0.91 -23.60
CA GLY A 485 18.40 -0.89 -23.09
C GLY A 485 18.33 -1.14 -21.59
N ASN A 486 17.29 -1.87 -21.15
CA ASN A 486 17.01 -2.12 -19.73
C ASN A 486 16.99 -0.83 -18.90
N THR A 487 16.31 0.17 -19.48
CA THR A 487 16.20 1.54 -18.95
C THR A 487 14.82 1.78 -18.36
N MET A 488 14.76 2.35 -17.17
CA MET A 488 13.51 2.81 -16.58
C MET A 488 13.54 4.33 -16.38
N ALA A 489 12.47 5.03 -16.81
CA ALA A 489 12.31 6.45 -16.58
C ALA A 489 11.12 6.71 -15.66
N LEU A 490 11.35 7.48 -14.57
CA LEU A 490 10.37 7.83 -13.55
C LEU A 490 9.87 9.26 -13.74
N PHE A 491 8.56 9.36 -13.82
CA PHE A 491 7.83 10.61 -14.01
C PHE A 491 7.00 10.98 -12.78
N THR A 492 6.66 12.26 -12.65
CA THR A 492 5.79 12.79 -11.60
C THR A 492 4.36 13.08 -12.09
N SER A 493 4.10 13.00 -13.40
CA SER A 493 2.77 13.18 -14.01
C SER A 493 2.61 12.33 -15.26
N TYR A 494 1.37 11.94 -15.54
CA TYR A 494 1.01 11.23 -16.78
C TYR A 494 1.18 12.11 -18.01
N ASP A 495 0.87 13.41 -17.94
CA ASP A 495 1.02 14.34 -19.08
C ASP A 495 2.47 14.40 -19.56
N SER A 496 3.43 14.52 -18.60
CA SER A 496 4.85 14.51 -18.94
C SER A 496 5.31 13.16 -19.50
N LEU A 497 4.78 12.06 -18.98
CA LEU A 497 5.08 10.71 -19.44
C LEU A 497 4.57 10.51 -20.87
N ASN A 498 3.33 10.92 -21.19
CA ASN A 498 2.74 10.78 -22.52
C ASN A 498 3.53 11.55 -23.57
N MET A 499 3.84 12.83 -23.29
CA MET A 499 4.63 13.65 -24.21
C MET A 499 6.02 13.04 -24.49
N VAL A 500 6.68 12.51 -23.46
CA VAL A 500 8.00 11.87 -23.65
C VAL A 500 7.88 10.52 -24.36
N CYS A 501 6.80 9.76 -24.15
CA CYS A 501 6.54 8.51 -24.85
C CYS A 501 6.41 8.75 -26.36
N GLU A 502 5.60 9.73 -26.78
CA GLU A 502 5.42 10.11 -28.18
C GLU A 502 6.76 10.49 -28.85
N GLU A 503 7.53 11.40 -28.22
CA GLU A 503 8.83 11.82 -28.74
C GLU A 503 9.87 10.69 -28.76
N LEU A 504 9.83 9.76 -27.80
CA LEU A 504 10.76 8.65 -27.71
C LEU A 504 10.49 7.59 -28.78
N GLU A 505 9.22 7.29 -29.08
CA GLU A 505 8.83 6.35 -30.14
C GLU A 505 9.25 6.81 -31.53
N GLU A 506 9.42 8.13 -31.75
CA GLU A 506 9.93 8.68 -33.03
C GLU A 506 11.45 8.51 -33.22
N ILE A 507 12.22 8.38 -32.13
CA ILE A 507 13.69 8.41 -32.19
C ILE A 507 14.36 7.09 -31.83
N THR A 508 13.63 6.09 -31.29
CA THR A 508 14.20 4.80 -30.87
C THR A 508 13.55 3.62 -31.58
N ASP A 509 14.39 2.64 -32.00
CA ASP A 509 13.91 1.34 -32.49
C ASP A 509 13.61 0.35 -31.34
N ARG A 510 13.91 0.71 -30.08
CA ARG A 510 13.69 -0.15 -28.92
C ARG A 510 12.21 -0.16 -28.54
N LYS A 511 11.74 -1.28 -27.99
CA LYS A 511 10.38 -1.36 -27.45
C LYS A 511 10.22 -0.44 -26.25
N VAL A 512 9.20 0.38 -26.26
CA VAL A 512 8.83 1.27 -25.16
C VAL A 512 7.55 0.72 -24.50
N TYR A 513 7.59 0.52 -23.20
CA TYR A 513 6.42 0.11 -22.39
C TYR A 513 6.04 1.26 -21.46
N SER A 514 4.85 1.80 -21.68
CA SER A 514 4.36 2.97 -20.97
C SER A 514 3.24 2.62 -20.01
N GLN A 515 3.26 3.21 -18.82
CA GLN A 515 2.14 3.15 -17.87
C GLN A 515 0.92 3.96 -18.35
N ALA A 516 1.04 4.77 -19.39
CA ALA A 516 -0.08 5.44 -20.00
C ALA A 516 -1.00 4.47 -20.76
N ASP A 517 -0.40 3.48 -21.43
CA ASP A 517 -1.11 2.55 -22.32
C ASP A 517 -1.45 1.23 -21.59
N LEU A 518 -0.66 0.90 -20.58
CA LEU A 518 -0.74 -0.36 -19.85
C LEU A 518 -0.90 -0.09 -18.35
N ASP A 519 -1.62 -0.96 -17.65
CA ASP A 519 -1.50 -0.95 -16.20
C ASP A 519 -0.06 -1.30 -15.75
N ALA A 520 0.33 -0.85 -14.55
CA ALA A 520 1.69 -1.01 -14.04
C ALA A 520 2.18 -2.47 -14.05
N PHE A 521 1.29 -3.42 -13.78
CA PHE A 521 1.64 -4.86 -13.76
C PHE A 521 1.98 -5.37 -15.16
N ARG A 522 1.16 -5.03 -16.17
CA ARG A 522 1.39 -5.44 -17.56
C ARG A 522 2.61 -4.77 -18.15
N ALA A 523 2.80 -3.47 -17.90
CA ALA A 523 3.98 -2.73 -18.36
C ALA A 523 5.27 -3.37 -17.82
N ALA A 524 5.32 -3.66 -16.52
CA ALA A 524 6.45 -4.34 -15.91
C ALA A 524 6.67 -5.75 -16.45
N LYS A 525 5.60 -6.54 -16.63
CA LYS A 525 5.68 -7.89 -17.19
C LYS A 525 6.27 -7.89 -18.59
N TYR A 526 5.76 -7.04 -19.48
CA TYR A 526 6.26 -6.96 -20.85
C TYR A 526 7.70 -6.45 -20.94
N TYR A 527 8.07 -5.53 -20.05
CA TYR A 527 9.44 -5.07 -19.93
C TYR A 527 10.39 -6.22 -19.54
N ILE A 528 10.03 -7.03 -18.55
CA ILE A 528 10.81 -8.19 -18.09
C ILE A 528 10.93 -9.26 -19.20
N GLU A 529 9.84 -9.51 -19.94
CA GLU A 529 9.81 -10.49 -21.03
C GLU A 529 10.56 -10.01 -22.28
N ASN A 530 10.93 -8.74 -22.38
CA ASN A 530 11.61 -8.15 -23.53
C ASN A 530 12.87 -7.38 -23.10
N PRO A 531 13.98 -8.08 -22.81
CA PRO A 531 15.26 -7.44 -22.49
C PRO A 531 15.68 -6.42 -23.58
N GLY A 532 16.35 -5.36 -23.17
CA GLY A 532 16.76 -4.27 -24.07
C GLY A 532 15.68 -3.21 -24.31
N SER A 533 14.52 -3.31 -23.68
CA SER A 533 13.42 -2.35 -23.79
C SER A 533 13.55 -1.16 -22.83
N ILE A 534 12.65 -0.19 -22.97
CA ILE A 534 12.53 1.01 -22.13
C ILE A 534 11.17 0.97 -21.39
N LEU A 535 11.17 1.27 -20.09
CA LEU A 535 10.00 1.31 -19.26
C LEU A 535 9.75 2.74 -18.76
N LEU A 536 8.57 3.28 -19.05
CA LEU A 536 8.13 4.60 -18.59
C LEU A 536 7.08 4.45 -17.51
N GLY A 537 7.33 5.00 -16.31
CA GLY A 537 6.44 4.85 -15.19
C GLY A 537 6.23 6.10 -14.35
N THR A 538 5.05 6.18 -13.72
CA THR A 538 4.68 7.23 -12.76
C THR A 538 4.74 6.70 -11.32
N HIS A 539 3.90 7.19 -10.46
CA HIS A 539 3.90 6.99 -9.01
C HIS A 539 4.08 5.52 -8.56
N SER A 540 3.37 4.57 -9.18
CA SER A 540 3.43 3.16 -8.82
C SER A 540 4.78 2.49 -9.15
N PHE A 541 5.58 3.10 -10.01
CA PHE A 541 6.92 2.61 -10.34
C PHE A 541 8.02 3.18 -9.43
N TRP A 542 7.74 4.19 -8.63
CA TRP A 542 8.62 4.63 -7.56
C TRP A 542 8.71 3.61 -6.42
N GLN A 543 7.68 2.76 -6.27
CA GLN A 543 7.56 1.71 -5.25
C GLN A 543 7.04 0.40 -5.88
N GLY A 544 7.31 -0.75 -5.27
CA GLY A 544 6.57 -2.00 -5.53
C GLY A 544 7.01 -2.88 -6.70
N ILE A 545 8.00 -2.53 -7.52
CA ILE A 545 8.51 -3.38 -8.61
C ILE A 545 9.92 -3.89 -8.27
N ASP A 546 10.13 -5.20 -8.39
CA ASP A 546 11.42 -5.85 -8.16
C ASP A 546 12.09 -6.18 -9.50
N LEU A 547 12.97 -5.29 -9.97
CA LEU A 547 13.82 -5.47 -11.14
C LEU A 547 15.24 -5.69 -10.64
N LYS A 548 15.79 -6.89 -10.77
CA LYS A 548 17.12 -7.28 -10.27
C LYS A 548 18.09 -7.55 -11.40
N GLY A 549 19.36 -7.30 -11.13
CA GLY A 549 20.44 -7.61 -12.05
C GLY A 549 20.30 -6.88 -13.38
N ASP A 550 20.52 -7.59 -14.46
CA ASP A 550 20.49 -7.06 -15.82
C ASP A 550 19.13 -6.52 -16.28
N LEU A 551 18.07 -6.72 -15.50
CA LEU A 551 16.74 -6.16 -15.80
C LEU A 551 16.68 -4.63 -15.66
N LEU A 552 17.59 -3.99 -14.92
CA LEU A 552 17.64 -2.54 -14.76
C LEU A 552 19.10 -2.05 -14.79
N LYS A 553 19.56 -1.57 -15.93
CA LYS A 553 20.90 -1.02 -16.13
C LYS A 553 20.95 0.51 -16.08
N SER A 554 19.81 1.17 -16.25
CA SER A 554 19.74 2.62 -16.09
C SER A 554 18.39 3.10 -15.54
N LEU A 555 18.49 4.16 -14.75
CA LEU A 555 17.35 4.80 -14.11
C LEU A 555 17.38 6.31 -14.40
N VAL A 556 16.33 6.83 -15.01
CA VAL A 556 16.17 8.26 -15.31
C VAL A 556 15.09 8.85 -14.39
N ILE A 557 15.44 9.81 -13.56
CA ILE A 557 14.50 10.60 -12.75
C ILE A 557 14.31 11.94 -13.46
N THR A 558 13.14 12.12 -14.04
CA THR A 558 12.85 13.30 -14.89
C THR A 558 12.59 14.57 -14.07
N LYS A 559 11.97 14.43 -12.89
CA LYS A 559 11.72 15.51 -11.93
C LYS A 559 11.88 15.02 -10.50
N LEU A 560 12.29 15.93 -9.59
CA LEU A 560 12.29 15.64 -8.16
C LEU A 560 10.87 15.32 -7.67
N PRO A 561 10.67 14.25 -6.88
CA PRO A 561 9.36 13.68 -6.57
C PRO A 561 8.61 14.45 -5.48
N PHE A 562 8.52 15.76 -5.60
CA PHE A 562 7.64 16.56 -4.79
C PHE A 562 6.18 16.21 -5.05
N LEU A 563 5.39 16.15 -4.00
CA LEU A 563 3.94 16.02 -4.13
C LEU A 563 3.38 17.32 -4.73
N PRO A 564 2.39 17.24 -5.65
CA PRO A 564 1.74 18.43 -6.17
C PRO A 564 1.12 19.26 -5.03
N PRO A 565 1.44 20.55 -4.89
CA PRO A 565 0.93 21.36 -3.79
C PRO A 565 -0.59 21.60 -3.88
N GLU A 566 -1.17 21.43 -5.08
CA GLU A 566 -2.61 21.54 -5.33
C GLU A 566 -3.38 20.26 -4.95
N ARG A 567 -2.71 19.18 -4.62
CA ARG A 567 -3.36 17.96 -4.13
C ARG A 567 -4.02 18.25 -2.78
N PRO A 568 -5.33 17.99 -2.61
CA PRO A 568 -6.09 18.48 -1.45
C PRO A 568 -5.53 18.08 -0.09
N ASP A 569 -5.06 16.85 0.04
CA ASP A 569 -4.45 16.35 1.27
C ASP A 569 -3.12 17.05 1.59
N VAL A 570 -2.29 17.31 0.55
CA VAL A 570 -1.02 18.05 0.69
C VAL A 570 -1.28 19.51 1.04
N GLU A 571 -2.25 20.14 0.38
CA GLU A 571 -2.68 21.52 0.68
C GLU A 571 -3.17 21.64 2.12
N ALA A 572 -4.05 20.75 2.55
CA ALA A 572 -4.61 20.74 3.91
C ALA A 572 -3.53 20.53 4.96
N LYS A 573 -2.65 19.54 4.79
CA LYS A 573 -1.54 19.26 5.70
C LYS A 573 -0.53 20.41 5.77
N SER A 574 -0.22 21.02 4.63
CA SER A 574 0.67 22.18 4.59
C SER A 574 0.11 23.36 5.41
N LYS A 575 -1.16 23.67 5.24
CA LYS A 575 -1.85 24.73 6.00
C LYS A 575 -1.93 24.42 7.49
N TYR A 576 -2.18 23.15 7.83
CA TYR A 576 -2.21 22.71 9.23
C TYR A 576 -0.86 22.91 9.90
N ILE A 577 0.25 22.49 9.27
CA ILE A 577 1.61 22.66 9.78
C ILE A 577 1.93 24.15 9.98
N GLU A 578 1.59 25.02 9.02
CA GLU A 578 1.79 26.47 9.11
C GLU A 578 0.97 27.09 10.24
N LYS A 579 -0.28 26.64 10.42
CA LYS A 579 -1.14 27.08 11.55
C LYS A 579 -0.55 26.67 12.90
N CYS A 580 0.13 25.53 12.98
CA CYS A 580 0.85 25.07 14.17
C CYS A 580 2.22 25.77 14.36
N GLY A 581 2.57 26.76 13.51
CA GLY A 581 3.82 27.53 13.60
C GLY A 581 5.03 26.84 12.95
N GLY A 582 4.83 25.73 12.23
CA GLY A 582 5.86 25.02 11.47
C GLY A 582 6.05 25.60 10.07
N ASN A 583 7.04 25.08 9.36
CA ASN A 583 7.29 25.38 7.95
C ASN A 583 6.92 24.15 7.11
N SER A 584 5.86 24.24 6.31
CA SER A 584 5.32 23.13 5.53
C SER A 584 6.30 22.59 4.47
N PHE A 585 7.14 23.48 3.90
CA PHE A 585 8.13 23.03 2.91
C PHE A 585 9.28 22.26 3.56
N SER A 586 9.96 22.84 4.56
CA SER A 586 11.14 22.21 5.19
C SER A 586 10.77 21.07 6.16
N GLY A 587 9.61 21.16 6.83
CA GLY A 587 9.16 20.17 7.82
C GLY A 587 8.35 19.01 7.24
N TYR A 588 7.83 19.13 5.99
CA TYR A 588 6.98 18.11 5.40
C TYR A 588 7.33 17.80 3.93
N GLN A 589 7.18 18.78 3.02
CA GLN A 589 7.28 18.49 1.58
C GLN A 589 8.69 18.05 1.16
N LEU A 590 9.72 18.73 1.66
CA LEU A 590 11.11 18.41 1.32
C LEU A 590 11.55 17.04 1.90
N PRO A 591 11.35 16.73 3.19
CA PRO A 591 11.68 15.39 3.72
C PRO A 591 10.95 14.26 2.99
N ALA A 592 9.65 14.39 2.76
CA ALA A 592 8.87 13.40 2.03
C ALA A 592 9.40 13.17 0.60
N ALA A 593 9.75 14.24 -0.12
CA ALA A 593 10.33 14.15 -1.45
C ALA A 593 11.72 13.49 -1.42
N VAL A 594 12.56 13.76 -0.42
CA VAL A 594 13.89 13.14 -0.28
C VAL A 594 13.78 11.65 0.03
N ILE A 595 12.88 11.23 0.90
CA ILE A 595 12.62 9.82 1.19
C ILE A 595 12.20 9.09 -0.09
N LYS A 596 11.25 9.64 -0.84
CA LYS A 596 10.79 9.08 -2.10
C LYS A 596 11.90 9.03 -3.17
N PHE A 597 12.75 10.05 -3.22
CA PHE A 597 13.92 10.08 -4.09
C PHE A 597 14.93 8.98 -3.76
N LYS A 598 15.24 8.76 -2.47
CA LYS A 598 16.09 7.64 -2.01
C LYS A 598 15.52 6.28 -2.43
N GLN A 599 14.20 6.10 -2.34
CA GLN A 599 13.52 4.86 -2.78
C GLN A 599 13.68 4.61 -4.28
N GLY A 600 13.50 5.65 -5.10
CA GLY A 600 13.71 5.57 -6.54
C GLY A 600 15.15 5.13 -6.87
N ILE A 601 16.15 5.79 -6.28
CA ILE A 601 17.58 5.46 -6.50
C ILE A 601 17.91 4.04 -6.04
N GLY A 602 17.37 3.60 -4.91
CA GLY A 602 17.61 2.28 -4.34
C GLY A 602 17.15 1.10 -5.22
N ARG A 603 16.49 1.38 -6.35
CA ARG A 603 16.11 0.35 -7.33
C ARG A 603 17.24 -0.07 -8.24
N LEU A 604 18.21 0.81 -8.48
CA LEU A 604 19.25 0.60 -9.50
C LEU A 604 20.29 -0.43 -9.05
N ILE A 605 20.68 -0.43 -7.77
CA ILE A 605 21.67 -1.37 -7.22
C ILE A 605 21.02 -2.16 -6.09
N ARG A 606 20.84 -3.47 -6.25
CA ARG A 606 20.17 -4.37 -5.30
C ARG A 606 21.03 -5.56 -4.88
N SER A 607 22.08 -5.85 -5.65
CA SER A 607 23.08 -6.87 -5.36
C SER A 607 24.50 -6.33 -5.52
N SER A 608 25.49 -7.05 -5.03
CA SER A 608 26.91 -6.70 -5.16
C SER A 608 27.38 -6.66 -6.62
N GLY A 609 26.73 -7.44 -7.50
CA GLY A 609 27.04 -7.51 -8.92
C GLY A 609 26.33 -6.48 -9.80
N ASP A 610 25.33 -5.76 -9.27
CA ASP A 610 24.57 -4.79 -10.06
C ASP A 610 25.43 -3.57 -10.39
N CYS A 611 25.34 -3.12 -11.65
CA CYS A 611 25.94 -1.86 -12.12
C CYS A 611 24.88 -1.04 -12.86
N GLY A 612 24.95 0.29 -12.75
CA GLY A 612 23.95 1.11 -13.44
C GLY A 612 24.28 2.60 -13.58
N ILE A 613 23.53 3.28 -14.47
CA ILE A 613 23.59 4.73 -14.67
C ILE A 613 22.32 5.37 -14.09
N LEU A 614 22.49 6.27 -13.13
CA LEU A 614 21.44 7.13 -12.60
C LEU A 614 21.51 8.49 -13.30
N ALA A 615 20.44 8.88 -13.99
CA ALA A 615 20.29 10.20 -14.58
C ALA A 615 19.26 11.05 -13.84
N LEU A 616 19.64 12.27 -13.48
CA LEU A 616 18.78 13.23 -12.77
C LEU A 616 18.62 14.46 -13.64
N LEU A 617 17.45 14.65 -14.25
CA LEU A 617 17.21 15.70 -15.24
C LEU A 617 16.69 17.02 -14.65
N ASP A 618 16.30 17.01 -13.37
CA ASP A 618 15.79 18.19 -12.69
C ASP A 618 16.94 19.05 -12.17
N THR A 619 17.24 20.13 -12.88
CA THR A 619 18.35 21.02 -12.51
C THR A 619 18.12 21.78 -11.18
N ARG A 620 16.91 21.73 -10.60
CA ARG A 620 16.65 22.27 -9.25
C ARG A 620 17.54 21.62 -8.19
N ILE A 621 18.00 20.40 -8.45
CA ILE A 621 18.92 19.68 -7.54
C ILE A 621 20.27 20.42 -7.38
N VAL A 622 20.72 21.16 -8.39
CA VAL A 622 21.98 21.95 -8.35
C VAL A 622 21.73 23.45 -8.22
N THR A 623 20.58 23.97 -8.69
CA THR A 623 20.30 25.41 -8.76
C THR A 623 19.56 25.96 -7.53
N LYS A 624 18.84 25.14 -6.78
CA LYS A 624 18.08 25.57 -5.60
C LYS A 624 18.80 25.21 -4.29
N SER A 625 18.65 26.04 -3.27
CA SER A 625 19.28 25.81 -1.96
C SER A 625 18.91 24.47 -1.33
N TYR A 626 17.65 24.03 -1.47
CA TYR A 626 17.18 22.75 -0.97
C TYR A 626 17.73 21.54 -1.77
N GLY A 627 18.24 21.76 -2.98
CA GLY A 627 18.86 20.71 -3.80
C GLY A 627 20.05 20.04 -3.11
N ARG A 628 20.73 20.76 -2.20
CA ARG A 628 21.81 20.20 -1.37
C ARG A 628 21.36 19.01 -0.54
N VAL A 629 20.10 18.99 -0.08
CA VAL A 629 19.55 17.88 0.71
C VAL A 629 19.44 16.63 -0.16
N PHE A 630 18.97 16.75 -1.40
CA PHE A 630 18.95 15.64 -2.37
C PHE A 630 20.36 15.19 -2.75
N LEU A 631 21.28 16.13 -3.04
CA LEU A 631 22.67 15.80 -3.34
C LEU A 631 23.35 15.07 -2.18
N SER A 632 23.10 15.46 -0.92
CA SER A 632 23.66 14.77 0.25
C SER A 632 23.09 13.37 0.44
N SER A 633 21.89 13.11 -0.07
CA SER A 633 21.23 11.79 -0.04
C SER A 633 21.69 10.83 -1.15
N LEU A 634 22.50 11.29 -2.11
CA LEU A 634 23.09 10.43 -3.14
C LEU A 634 24.11 9.47 -2.52
N PRO A 635 24.19 8.22 -3.00
CA PRO A 635 25.11 7.22 -2.48
C PRO A 635 26.59 7.63 -2.56
N HIS A 636 26.96 8.42 -3.59
CA HIS A 636 28.29 9.03 -3.72
C HIS A 636 28.21 10.38 -4.45
N LYS A 637 29.32 11.14 -4.45
CA LYS A 637 29.38 12.51 -4.99
C LYS A 637 30.10 12.64 -6.32
N LYS A 638 30.47 11.52 -7.00
CA LYS A 638 31.14 11.52 -8.31
C LYS A 638 30.08 11.75 -9.41
N ILE A 639 29.74 13.00 -9.68
CA ILE A 639 28.71 13.40 -10.66
C ILE A 639 29.42 13.78 -11.97
N LYS A 640 28.86 13.35 -13.10
CA LYS A 640 29.29 13.72 -14.46
C LYS A 640 28.17 14.50 -15.14
N THR A 641 28.55 15.42 -16.02
CA THR A 641 27.61 16.35 -16.68
C THR A 641 27.43 16.08 -18.18
N LYS A 642 28.20 15.14 -18.74
CA LYS A 642 28.11 14.71 -20.14
C LYS A 642 28.01 13.20 -20.24
N LEU A 643 27.11 12.68 -21.07
CA LEU A 643 26.91 11.26 -21.25
C LEU A 643 28.12 10.56 -21.87
N SER A 644 28.84 11.20 -22.78
CA SER A 644 30.09 10.66 -23.36
C SER A 644 31.15 10.28 -22.30
N LEU A 645 31.11 10.83 -21.13
CA LEU A 645 32.01 10.44 -20.03
C LEU A 645 31.69 9.08 -19.42
N PHE A 646 30.55 8.47 -19.78
CA PHE A 646 30.13 7.14 -19.30
C PHE A 646 30.49 5.98 -20.26
N GLU A 647 31.00 6.24 -21.46
CA GLU A 647 31.36 5.20 -22.42
C GLU A 647 32.28 4.13 -21.81
N ASN A 648 33.39 4.52 -21.19
CA ASN A 648 34.31 3.59 -20.52
C ASN A 648 33.65 2.84 -19.34
N PHE A 649 32.70 3.48 -18.63
CA PHE A 649 31.93 2.84 -17.56
C PHE A 649 30.98 1.80 -18.15
N ALA A 650 30.27 2.15 -19.21
CA ALA A 650 29.34 1.27 -19.90
C ALA A 650 30.03 0.06 -20.51
N GLU A 651 31.18 0.25 -21.21
CA GLU A 651 31.98 -0.85 -21.78
C GLU A 651 32.42 -1.83 -20.69
N ARG A 652 32.93 -1.32 -19.58
CA ARG A 652 33.39 -2.17 -18.47
C ARG A 652 32.25 -2.90 -17.77
N SER A 653 31.10 -2.24 -17.60
CA SER A 653 30.01 -2.74 -16.75
C SER A 653 28.97 -3.56 -17.50
N PHE A 654 28.74 -3.28 -18.79
CA PHE A 654 27.62 -3.87 -19.54
C PHE A 654 28.05 -4.73 -20.74
N ARG A 655 29.27 -4.56 -21.28
CA ARG A 655 29.77 -5.30 -22.47
C ARG A 655 30.72 -6.47 -22.15
N LYS A 656 30.98 -6.74 -20.86
CA LYS A 656 31.88 -7.83 -20.44
C LYS A 656 31.25 -9.23 -20.45
N SER A 657 29.96 -9.37 -20.63
CA SER A 657 29.28 -10.68 -20.59
C SER A 657 29.46 -11.53 -21.85
N ASP A 658 29.87 -10.95 -23.00
CA ASP A 658 29.98 -11.71 -24.24
C ASP A 658 31.28 -12.55 -24.37
N ASN A 659 32.25 -12.39 -23.46
CA ASN A 659 33.55 -13.09 -23.53
C ASN A 659 33.75 -14.17 -22.46
N MET A 660 32.75 -14.55 -21.67
CA MET A 660 32.87 -15.61 -20.65
C MET A 660 32.20 -16.95 -21.01
N GLU A 661 31.59 -17.08 -22.19
CA GLU A 661 31.06 -18.37 -22.68
C GLU A 661 32.03 -19.16 -23.61
N GLU A 662 33.28 -18.70 -23.78
CA GLU A 662 34.31 -19.40 -24.61
C GLU A 662 35.60 -19.71 -23.82
N VAL A 663 35.53 -20.22 -22.59
CA VAL A 663 36.69 -20.91 -22.00
C VAL A 663 36.25 -22.14 -21.23
#